data_8955fc9918c232f1105487d45a45b76f
#
_entry.id   8955fc9918c232f1105487d45a45b76f
#
_cell.length_a   1.000
_cell.length_b   1.000
_cell.length_c   1.000
_cell.angle_alpha   90.00
_cell.angle_beta   90.00
_cell.angle_gamma   90.00
#
_symmetry.space_group_name_H-M   'P 1'
#
loop_
_entity.id
_entity.type
_entity.pdbx_description
1 polymer ?
#
loop_
_entity_poly.entity_id
_entity_poly.type
_entity_poly.pdbx_seq_one_letter_code
_entity_poly.pdbx_strand_id
1 'polypeptide(L)'
;MIKKLQIIFLLFIPLIFLVIGLRFDRTKYSGDPESAYLMNGMNIAMGKAVGHYDNPGTTVQMYSAVIISVTHFLRFSDFDLQTDVLLHSEYFIEVLRKSLIVLNACIMFLLGLVTLSLLRNFWAGLLLQVAPFLSVTLMEELFTKVAPEPFLFASVSILIMLLLKYYTSQDQEKNKYPLLFGLLAGFGLATKMTFLPLLIIPIIVLVGKRSKWIYTISVIPSFVFFTLPAVKGYLHMAKWFLNMGTHTGTYGQGKAGIIDPSVYISSLASIIINNKELTTVIILAVIALIYVVIKYRKFKIKEPKKEFNILLALVVAQLGSILLVAKHYHSNHYLFPALSLTGFVLVFIYLLINRHIKENNRNIYNLSFPILVTLIISISSLNIPYLALAYDGYLMSNQSTDETFARLEHDYKGFVKVYYYPASFNVYSSLKWGNVYSRQYSTPKLMELFPEGLFYDVRDNIFQLWETTIQPGEFLKKYGGNILLVGGPLDREGVKRVEAGGLKLSKLFEGRIQVVYEIDTAQSALFQNIIHTGVTGSVTKCDFETVSPDGQWVLSNNGTNFCKNSALVNDRARSGKKSVKLSVFGSYGMDYELSDIKAGEMFEISIWRSGNQEAFLVAAAGSADVFYQQNNGYIDTDSKGWQKVTLSFKIPEGFKENKLKIYLWNNGNSPVWFDDFKIARYESSKQ
;
A
#
# COMPACT_ATOMS: atom_id res chain seq x y z
N MET A 1 7.15 -0.38 -49.15
CA MET A 1 5.80 0.12 -48.85
C MET A 1 5.15 -0.68 -47.71
N ILE A 2 4.96 -1.97 -47.76
CA ILE A 2 4.30 -2.82 -46.73
C ILE A 2 4.89 -2.64 -45.33
N LYS A 3 6.23 -2.65 -45.18
CA LYS A 3 6.88 -2.46 -43.88
C LYS A 3 6.54 -1.09 -43.23
N LYS A 4 6.51 0.00 -44.02
CA LYS A 4 6.17 1.33 -43.53
C LYS A 4 4.70 1.36 -43.05
N LEU A 5 3.81 0.70 -43.79
CA LEU A 5 2.40 0.59 -43.43
C LEU A 5 2.20 -0.18 -42.11
N GLN A 6 2.91 -1.30 -41.91
CA GLN A 6 2.88 -2.07 -40.67
C GLN A 6 3.32 -1.24 -39.45
N ILE A 7 4.36 -0.41 -39.58
CA ILE A 7 4.82 0.49 -38.50
C ILE A 7 3.75 1.51 -38.14
N ILE A 8 3.08 2.10 -39.17
CA ILE A 8 1.97 3.05 -38.93
C ILE A 8 0.82 2.38 -38.18
N PHE A 9 0.46 1.14 -38.56
CA PHE A 9 -0.57 0.39 -37.85
C PHE A 9 -0.21 0.04 -36.40
N LEU A 10 1.09 -0.27 -36.13
CA LEU A 10 1.56 -0.49 -34.76
C LEU A 10 1.54 0.79 -33.90
N LEU A 11 1.53 1.97 -34.47
CA LEU A 11 1.38 3.20 -33.72
C LEU A 11 -0.06 3.42 -33.23
N PHE A 12 -1.05 2.76 -33.85
CA PHE A 12 -2.46 3.03 -33.60
C PHE A 12 -2.91 2.64 -32.18
N ILE A 13 -2.48 1.46 -31.69
CA ILE A 13 -2.84 0.99 -30.35
C ILE A 13 -2.23 1.87 -29.24
N PRO A 14 -0.92 2.20 -29.28
CA PRO A 14 -0.33 3.17 -28.33
C PRO A 14 -0.99 4.54 -28.36
N LEU A 15 -1.44 5.02 -29.52
CA LEU A 15 -2.20 6.29 -29.62
C LEU A 15 -3.58 6.17 -28.97
N ILE A 16 -4.30 5.08 -29.18
CA ILE A 16 -5.58 4.82 -28.50
C ILE A 16 -5.36 4.79 -26.98
N PHE A 17 -4.36 4.04 -26.52
CA PHE A 17 -3.98 3.99 -25.10
C PHE A 17 -3.68 5.39 -24.55
N LEU A 18 -2.89 6.19 -25.26
CA LEU A 18 -2.53 7.55 -24.88
C LEU A 18 -3.78 8.45 -24.77
N VAL A 19 -4.64 8.45 -25.81
CA VAL A 19 -5.84 9.28 -25.84
C VAL A 19 -6.82 8.92 -24.72
N ILE A 20 -7.05 7.63 -24.49
CA ILE A 20 -7.91 7.18 -23.39
C ILE A 20 -7.27 7.57 -22.05
N GLY A 21 -6.01 7.22 -21.81
CA GLY A 21 -5.33 7.48 -20.54
C GLY A 21 -5.22 8.95 -20.18
N LEU A 22 -4.95 9.85 -21.16
CA LEU A 22 -4.88 11.28 -20.90
C LEU A 22 -6.25 11.90 -20.56
N ARG A 23 -7.34 11.27 -21.03
CA ARG A 23 -8.71 11.69 -20.72
C ARG A 23 -9.28 11.04 -19.47
N PHE A 24 -8.68 9.91 -19.05
CA PHE A 24 -9.17 9.19 -17.88
C PHE A 24 -9.00 10.05 -16.62
N ASP A 25 -9.98 10.05 -15.75
CA ASP A 25 -9.92 10.76 -14.48
C ASP A 25 -9.39 9.84 -13.36
N ARG A 26 -9.02 10.40 -12.22
CA ARG A 26 -8.58 9.71 -11.03
C ARG A 26 -9.24 10.31 -9.80
N THR A 27 -9.20 9.62 -8.68
CA THR A 27 -9.65 10.21 -7.41
C THR A 27 -8.73 11.37 -7.03
N LYS A 28 -9.29 12.57 -6.94
CA LYS A 28 -8.58 13.74 -6.41
C LYS A 28 -8.25 13.53 -4.93
N TYR A 29 -7.15 14.11 -4.51
CA TYR A 29 -6.73 14.09 -3.10
C TYR A 29 -6.55 12.69 -2.52
N SER A 30 -6.26 11.69 -3.35
CA SER A 30 -5.85 10.38 -2.89
C SER A 30 -4.47 10.49 -2.22
N GLY A 31 -4.39 10.10 -0.94
CA GLY A 31 -3.10 10.08 -0.23
C GLY A 31 -2.25 8.89 -0.64
N ASP A 32 -2.87 7.74 -0.77
CA ASP A 32 -2.24 6.45 -1.05
C ASP A 32 -2.55 5.98 -2.47
N PRO A 33 -1.53 5.77 -3.33
CA PRO A 33 -0.10 5.97 -3.05
C PRO A 33 0.46 7.31 -3.55
N GLU A 34 -0.30 8.13 -4.28
CA GLU A 34 0.17 9.23 -5.12
C GLU A 34 0.97 10.27 -4.33
N SER A 35 0.42 10.73 -3.19
CA SER A 35 1.08 11.75 -2.38
C SER A 35 2.36 11.24 -1.74
N ALA A 36 2.44 9.95 -1.40
CA ALA A 36 3.67 9.36 -0.92
C ALA A 36 4.78 9.39 -1.99
N TYR A 37 4.45 9.06 -3.26
CA TYR A 37 5.42 9.14 -4.35
C TYR A 37 5.78 10.57 -4.74
N LEU A 38 4.83 11.51 -4.71
CA LEU A 38 5.08 12.94 -4.89
C LEU A 38 6.09 13.46 -3.87
N MET A 39 5.81 13.25 -2.57
CA MET A 39 6.62 13.82 -1.49
C MET A 39 8.01 13.16 -1.40
N ASN A 40 8.14 11.86 -1.67
CA ASN A 40 9.43 11.20 -1.73
C ASN A 40 10.21 11.59 -3.00
N GLY A 41 9.55 11.80 -4.13
CA GLY A 41 10.16 12.37 -5.33
C GLY A 41 10.71 13.79 -5.07
N MET A 42 9.92 14.63 -4.42
CA MET A 42 10.36 15.98 -3.99
C MET A 42 11.56 15.88 -3.04
N ASN A 43 11.57 14.96 -2.07
CA ASN A 43 12.71 14.75 -1.17
C ASN A 43 13.99 14.41 -1.96
N ILE A 44 13.92 13.50 -2.94
CA ILE A 44 15.06 13.17 -3.79
C ILE A 44 15.53 14.40 -4.58
N ALA A 45 14.62 15.17 -5.18
CA ALA A 45 14.95 16.40 -5.91
C ALA A 45 15.66 17.43 -5.03
N MET A 46 15.37 17.43 -3.72
CA MET A 46 16.00 18.29 -2.71
C MET A 46 17.24 17.67 -2.05
N GLY A 47 17.73 16.50 -2.53
CA GLY A 47 18.86 15.80 -1.94
C GLY A 47 18.59 15.17 -0.58
N LYS A 48 17.31 14.98 -0.20
CA LYS A 48 16.88 14.35 1.06
C LYS A 48 16.61 12.86 0.89
N ALA A 49 16.67 12.11 1.98
CA ALA A 49 16.36 10.67 1.98
C ALA A 49 14.84 10.42 1.84
N VAL A 50 14.48 9.28 1.27
CA VAL A 50 13.08 8.84 1.19
C VAL A 50 12.61 8.19 2.49
N GLY A 51 11.29 8.16 2.69
CA GLY A 51 10.63 7.52 3.83
C GLY A 51 9.74 6.34 3.45
N HIS A 52 9.29 6.27 2.20
CA HIS A 52 8.48 5.15 1.71
C HIS A 52 9.38 4.16 0.97
N TYR A 53 9.59 2.98 1.55
CA TYR A 53 10.50 1.94 1.05
C TYR A 53 9.98 0.51 1.25
N ASP A 54 8.71 0.35 1.60
CA ASP A 54 8.14 -0.96 1.92
C ASP A 54 8.10 -1.91 0.71
N ASN A 55 7.85 -1.40 -0.50
CA ASN A 55 7.73 -2.18 -1.73
C ASN A 55 8.80 -1.95 -2.82
N PRO A 56 9.97 -1.67 -2.66
CA PRO A 56 10.68 -0.44 -2.35
C PRO A 56 10.12 0.83 -3.02
N GLY A 57 9.63 0.73 -4.29
CA GLY A 57 9.04 1.86 -5.03
C GLY A 57 10.03 2.98 -5.44
N THR A 58 11.32 2.78 -5.18
CA THR A 58 12.34 3.82 -5.34
C THR A 58 12.56 4.25 -6.79
N THR A 59 12.33 3.39 -7.76
CA THR A 59 12.41 3.73 -9.19
C THR A 59 11.36 4.77 -9.58
N VAL A 60 10.14 4.65 -9.05
CA VAL A 60 9.07 5.63 -9.26
C VAL A 60 9.40 6.95 -8.56
N GLN A 61 9.95 6.89 -7.34
CA GLN A 61 10.36 8.08 -6.59
C GLN A 61 11.47 8.84 -7.32
N MET A 62 12.46 8.13 -7.88
CA MET A 62 13.52 8.73 -8.70
C MET A 62 12.95 9.37 -9.99
N TYR A 63 12.02 8.68 -10.66
CA TYR A 63 11.32 9.25 -11.81
C TYR A 63 10.52 10.49 -11.42
N SER A 64 9.77 10.42 -10.32
CA SER A 64 9.01 11.56 -9.81
C SER A 64 9.92 12.75 -9.52
N ALA A 65 11.11 12.53 -8.96
CA ALA A 65 12.09 13.59 -8.73
C ALA A 65 12.48 14.32 -10.03
N VAL A 66 12.73 13.57 -11.09
CA VAL A 66 13.08 14.15 -12.41
C VAL A 66 11.90 14.96 -12.97
N ILE A 67 10.69 14.38 -12.99
CA ILE A 67 9.51 15.05 -13.53
C ILE A 67 9.13 16.28 -12.71
N ILE A 68 9.19 16.21 -11.38
CA ILE A 68 8.94 17.35 -10.48
C ILE A 68 9.93 18.48 -10.77
N SER A 69 11.24 18.18 -10.86
CA SER A 69 12.27 19.18 -11.11
C SER A 69 12.09 19.85 -12.48
N VAL A 70 11.81 19.06 -13.53
CA VAL A 70 11.54 19.57 -14.88
C VAL A 70 10.26 20.41 -14.90
N THR A 71 9.21 19.94 -14.24
CA THR A 71 7.93 20.66 -14.18
C THR A 71 8.08 22.00 -13.47
N HIS A 72 8.72 22.02 -12.30
CA HIS A 72 9.00 23.23 -11.56
C HIS A 72 9.82 24.24 -12.40
N PHE A 73 10.89 23.77 -13.04
CA PHE A 73 11.69 24.60 -13.93
C PHE A 73 10.87 25.21 -15.08
N LEU A 74 10.02 24.41 -15.74
CA LEU A 74 9.21 24.87 -16.87
C LEU A 74 8.03 25.76 -16.46
N ARG A 75 7.63 25.74 -15.20
CA ARG A 75 6.57 26.62 -14.66
C ARG A 75 7.06 28.04 -14.43
N PHE A 76 8.38 28.27 -14.41
CA PHE A 76 8.97 29.59 -14.06
C PHE A 76 8.38 30.13 -12.74
N SER A 77 8.20 29.25 -11.76
CA SER A 77 7.58 29.58 -10.48
C SER A 77 8.48 30.49 -9.65
N ASP A 78 7.90 31.52 -9.03
CA ASP A 78 8.59 32.39 -8.07
C ASP A 78 8.86 31.73 -6.73
N PHE A 79 8.24 30.58 -6.48
CA PHE A 79 8.42 29.80 -5.26
C PHE A 79 9.63 28.86 -5.36
N ASP A 80 10.22 28.52 -4.23
CA ASP A 80 11.14 27.39 -4.15
C ASP A 80 10.41 26.06 -4.49
N LEU A 81 11.18 25.04 -4.87
CA LEU A 81 10.63 23.75 -5.29
C LEU A 81 9.65 23.14 -4.27
N GLN A 82 9.97 23.19 -2.96
CA GLN A 82 9.14 22.61 -1.92
C GLN A 82 7.80 23.35 -1.82
N THR A 83 7.84 24.67 -1.81
CA THR A 83 6.64 25.52 -1.74
C THR A 83 5.75 25.31 -2.96
N ASP A 84 6.34 25.31 -4.18
CA ASP A 84 5.58 25.12 -5.42
C ASP A 84 4.87 23.75 -5.45
N VAL A 85 5.58 22.67 -5.08
CA VAL A 85 5.00 21.31 -5.04
C VAL A 85 3.89 21.21 -4.01
N LEU A 86 4.06 21.79 -2.81
CA LEU A 86 3.06 21.69 -1.75
C LEU A 86 1.79 22.49 -2.08
N LEU A 87 1.93 23.71 -2.60
CA LEU A 87 0.79 24.55 -3.01
C LEU A 87 0.03 23.98 -4.21
N HIS A 88 0.71 23.26 -5.10
CA HIS A 88 0.14 22.73 -6.34
C HIS A 88 0.23 21.20 -6.43
N SER A 89 0.09 20.50 -5.31
CA SER A 89 0.32 19.06 -5.22
C SER A 89 -0.51 18.24 -6.23
N GLU A 90 -1.79 18.57 -6.41
CA GLU A 90 -2.66 17.89 -7.38
C GLU A 90 -2.20 18.11 -8.83
N TYR A 91 -1.71 19.30 -9.16
CA TYR A 91 -1.15 19.57 -10.48
C TYR A 91 0.11 18.72 -10.74
N PHE A 92 1.03 18.64 -9.77
CA PHE A 92 2.22 17.82 -9.91
C PHE A 92 1.90 16.32 -9.99
N ILE A 93 0.93 15.82 -9.21
CA ILE A 93 0.46 14.43 -9.32
C ILE A 93 -0.13 14.17 -10.71
N GLU A 94 -0.92 15.08 -11.24
CA GLU A 94 -1.51 14.92 -12.57
C GLU A 94 -0.45 14.95 -13.69
N VAL A 95 0.58 15.79 -13.59
CA VAL A 95 1.72 15.78 -14.51
C VAL A 95 2.49 14.47 -14.43
N LEU A 96 2.75 13.97 -13.22
CA LEU A 96 3.38 12.67 -13.00
C LEU A 96 2.57 11.54 -13.64
N ARG A 97 1.27 11.48 -13.40
CA ARG A 97 0.36 10.48 -13.99
C ARG A 97 0.41 10.52 -15.52
N LYS A 98 0.23 11.70 -16.11
CA LYS A 98 0.27 11.88 -17.56
C LYS A 98 1.62 11.49 -18.15
N SER A 99 2.72 11.82 -17.48
CA SER A 99 4.07 11.44 -17.92
C SER A 99 4.27 9.91 -17.93
N LEU A 100 3.70 9.19 -16.94
CA LEU A 100 3.71 7.72 -16.90
C LEU A 100 2.88 7.12 -18.04
N ILE A 101 1.73 7.69 -18.38
CA ILE A 101 0.90 7.26 -19.52
C ILE A 101 1.68 7.43 -20.82
N VAL A 102 2.34 8.59 -21.02
CA VAL A 102 3.19 8.82 -22.20
C VAL A 102 4.35 7.82 -22.25
N LEU A 103 5.04 7.58 -21.14
CA LEU A 103 6.12 6.59 -21.04
C LEU A 103 5.64 5.20 -21.48
N ASN A 104 4.50 4.76 -20.95
CA ASN A 104 3.95 3.43 -21.25
C ASN A 104 3.43 3.32 -22.70
N ALA A 105 2.87 4.38 -23.27
CA ALA A 105 2.53 4.43 -24.70
C ALA A 105 3.77 4.28 -25.58
N CYS A 106 4.88 4.96 -25.24
CA CYS A 106 6.15 4.83 -25.94
C CYS A 106 6.73 3.41 -25.81
N ILE A 107 6.71 2.82 -24.61
CA ILE A 107 7.16 1.45 -24.36
C ILE A 107 6.32 0.44 -25.15
N MET A 108 5.00 0.61 -25.17
CA MET A 108 4.08 -0.22 -25.96
C MET A 108 4.39 -0.15 -27.45
N PHE A 109 4.66 1.04 -27.98
CA PHE A 109 5.06 1.22 -29.37
C PHE A 109 6.40 0.53 -29.67
N LEU A 110 7.40 0.73 -28.81
CA LEU A 110 8.72 0.08 -28.94
C LEU A 110 8.60 -1.46 -28.87
N LEU A 111 7.76 -1.99 -27.98
CA LEU A 111 7.49 -3.41 -27.88
C LEU A 111 6.95 -3.99 -29.21
N GLY A 112 5.98 -3.31 -29.83
CA GLY A 112 5.45 -3.68 -31.15
C GLY A 112 6.54 -3.66 -32.24
N LEU A 113 7.36 -2.59 -32.30
CA LEU A 113 8.44 -2.43 -33.27
C LEU A 113 9.52 -3.49 -33.11
N VAL A 114 9.99 -3.73 -31.89
CA VAL A 114 11.02 -4.75 -31.58
C VAL A 114 10.50 -6.13 -31.96
N THR A 115 9.24 -6.44 -31.62
CA THR A 115 8.62 -7.71 -31.97
C THR A 115 8.52 -7.89 -33.49
N LEU A 116 8.04 -6.89 -34.22
CA LEU A 116 7.99 -6.90 -35.69
C LEU A 116 9.39 -7.11 -36.29
N SER A 117 10.39 -6.42 -35.76
CA SER A 117 11.79 -6.50 -36.28
C SER A 117 12.39 -7.88 -36.06
N LEU A 118 12.21 -8.47 -34.87
CA LEU A 118 12.86 -9.72 -34.46
C LEU A 118 12.12 -10.97 -34.97
N LEU A 119 10.77 -10.99 -34.86
CA LEU A 119 9.97 -12.14 -35.30
C LEU A 119 9.51 -12.03 -36.76
N ARG A 120 9.66 -10.85 -37.39
CA ARG A 120 9.17 -10.56 -38.75
C ARG A 120 7.66 -10.86 -38.88
N ASN A 121 6.93 -10.70 -37.80
CA ASN A 121 5.51 -10.98 -37.70
C ASN A 121 4.77 -9.77 -37.11
N PHE A 122 3.97 -9.11 -37.97
CA PHE A 122 3.17 -7.95 -37.58
C PHE A 122 2.13 -8.28 -36.51
N TRP A 123 1.45 -9.41 -36.64
CA TRP A 123 0.37 -9.83 -35.74
C TRP A 123 0.89 -10.13 -34.32
N ALA A 124 2.13 -10.63 -34.21
CA ALA A 124 2.77 -10.81 -32.90
C ALA A 124 3.01 -9.46 -32.19
N GLY A 125 3.49 -8.46 -32.94
CA GLY A 125 3.65 -7.10 -32.41
C GLY A 125 2.33 -6.49 -31.98
N LEU A 126 1.28 -6.62 -32.80
CA LEU A 126 -0.05 -6.11 -32.50
C LEU A 126 -0.67 -6.83 -31.28
N LEU A 127 -0.52 -8.16 -31.17
CA LEU A 127 -0.98 -8.92 -30.00
C LEU A 127 -0.38 -8.42 -28.70
N LEU A 128 0.92 -8.17 -28.67
CA LEU A 128 1.59 -7.65 -27.46
C LEU A 128 1.12 -6.25 -27.06
N GLN A 129 0.72 -5.44 -28.03
CA GLN A 129 0.16 -4.10 -27.76
C GLN A 129 -1.29 -4.14 -27.30
N VAL A 130 -2.08 -5.11 -27.76
CA VAL A 130 -3.51 -5.25 -27.42
C VAL A 130 -3.72 -6.03 -26.12
N ALA A 131 -2.86 -7.00 -25.82
CA ALA A 131 -3.04 -7.89 -24.68
C ALA A 131 -3.24 -7.19 -23.30
N PRO A 132 -2.64 -6.03 -23.01
CA PRO A 132 -2.95 -5.31 -21.77
C PRO A 132 -4.43 -4.95 -21.62
N PHE A 133 -5.15 -4.70 -22.72
CA PHE A 133 -6.58 -4.41 -22.69
C PHE A 133 -7.47 -5.61 -22.34
N LEU A 134 -6.90 -6.82 -22.24
CA LEU A 134 -7.62 -7.99 -21.71
C LEU A 134 -7.93 -7.87 -20.21
N SER A 135 -7.18 -7.05 -19.48
CA SER A 135 -7.35 -6.88 -18.04
C SER A 135 -7.77 -5.47 -17.69
N VAL A 136 -8.96 -5.33 -17.10
CA VAL A 136 -9.46 -4.05 -16.57
C VAL A 136 -8.51 -3.54 -15.48
N THR A 137 -8.01 -4.43 -14.61
CA THR A 137 -7.03 -4.09 -13.56
C THR A 137 -5.77 -3.44 -14.13
N LEU A 138 -5.21 -3.99 -15.24
CA LEU A 138 -4.04 -3.39 -15.87
C LEU A 138 -4.32 -1.98 -16.38
N MET A 139 -5.45 -1.80 -17.06
CA MET A 139 -5.81 -0.50 -17.65
C MET A 139 -6.09 0.55 -16.59
N GLU A 140 -6.82 0.19 -15.55
CA GLU A 140 -7.14 1.10 -14.46
C GLU A 140 -5.86 1.58 -13.76
N GLU A 141 -4.96 0.68 -13.37
CA GLU A 141 -3.70 1.03 -12.73
C GLU A 141 -2.79 1.89 -13.63
N LEU A 142 -2.77 1.61 -14.94
CA LEU A 142 -1.98 2.38 -15.91
C LEU A 142 -2.53 3.78 -16.16
N PHE A 143 -3.83 3.99 -16.02
CA PHE A 143 -4.46 5.28 -16.31
C PHE A 143 -4.62 6.17 -15.09
N THR A 144 -4.80 5.61 -13.89
CA THR A 144 -5.22 6.38 -12.72
C THR A 144 -4.12 6.61 -11.69
N LYS A 145 -3.03 5.80 -11.69
CA LYS A 145 -2.11 5.76 -10.56
C LYS A 145 -0.75 6.40 -10.83
N VAL A 146 -0.24 7.12 -9.83
CA VAL A 146 1.19 7.41 -9.66
C VAL A 146 1.73 6.41 -8.64
N ALA A 147 2.08 5.22 -9.14
CA ALA A 147 2.40 4.03 -8.35
C ALA A 147 3.48 3.19 -9.03
N PRO A 148 3.96 2.10 -8.42
CA PRO A 148 4.92 1.19 -9.05
C PRO A 148 4.37 0.45 -10.28
N GLU A 149 3.06 0.23 -10.39
CA GLU A 149 2.43 -0.58 -11.44
C GLU A 149 2.75 -0.08 -12.85
N PRO A 150 2.64 1.22 -13.20
CA PRO A 150 3.06 1.73 -14.50
C PRO A 150 4.54 1.46 -14.82
N PHE A 151 5.42 1.48 -13.82
CA PHE A 151 6.82 1.10 -13.98
C PHE A 151 7.04 -0.40 -14.12
N LEU A 152 6.21 -1.22 -13.46
CA LEU A 152 6.23 -2.68 -13.65
C LEU A 152 5.84 -3.04 -15.08
N PHE A 153 4.88 -2.35 -15.70
CA PHE A 153 4.54 -2.55 -17.10
C PHE A 153 5.73 -2.29 -18.01
N ALA A 154 6.43 -1.18 -17.80
CA ALA A 154 7.66 -0.87 -18.53
C ALA A 154 8.73 -1.95 -18.30
N SER A 155 8.94 -2.39 -17.06
CA SER A 155 9.91 -3.43 -16.70
C SER A 155 9.62 -4.77 -17.38
N VAL A 156 8.35 -5.21 -17.35
CA VAL A 156 7.90 -6.46 -18.00
C VAL A 156 8.02 -6.34 -19.52
N SER A 157 7.66 -5.20 -20.10
CA SER A 157 7.78 -4.97 -21.54
C SER A 157 9.25 -5.01 -21.99
N ILE A 158 10.16 -4.43 -21.21
CA ILE A 158 11.61 -4.51 -21.47
C ILE A 158 12.10 -5.96 -21.31
N LEU A 159 11.60 -6.71 -20.33
CA LEU A 159 11.89 -8.13 -20.17
C LEU A 159 11.47 -8.92 -21.43
N ILE A 160 10.27 -8.67 -21.94
CA ILE A 160 9.76 -9.29 -23.17
C ILE A 160 10.67 -8.96 -24.37
N MET A 161 11.02 -7.69 -24.55
CA MET A 161 11.92 -7.27 -25.64
C MET A 161 13.29 -7.93 -25.53
N LEU A 162 13.83 -8.05 -24.32
CA LEU A 162 15.12 -8.70 -24.07
C LEU A 162 15.05 -10.21 -24.30
N LEU A 163 13.95 -10.87 -23.89
CA LEU A 163 13.70 -12.29 -24.16
C LEU A 163 13.56 -12.57 -25.65
N LEU A 164 12.85 -11.72 -26.40
CA LEU A 164 12.74 -11.83 -27.86
C LEU A 164 14.11 -11.68 -28.53
N LYS A 165 14.92 -10.72 -28.09
CA LYS A 165 16.27 -10.53 -28.60
C LYS A 165 17.18 -11.72 -28.29
N TYR A 166 17.08 -12.28 -27.09
CA TYR A 166 17.78 -13.50 -26.70
C TYR A 166 17.32 -14.71 -27.51
N TYR A 167 15.99 -14.88 -27.67
CA TYR A 167 15.39 -15.98 -28.45
C TYR A 167 15.87 -16.00 -29.89
N THR A 168 15.94 -14.86 -30.57
CA THR A 168 16.36 -14.73 -31.97
C THR A 168 17.87 -14.69 -32.18
N SER A 169 18.65 -14.57 -31.09
CA SER A 169 20.12 -14.53 -31.15
C SER A 169 20.69 -15.89 -31.51
N GLN A 170 21.70 -15.88 -32.41
CA GLN A 170 22.51 -17.06 -32.72
C GLN A 170 23.54 -17.33 -31.60
N ASP A 171 23.99 -16.29 -30.91
CA ASP A 171 25.02 -16.35 -29.89
C ASP A 171 24.41 -16.02 -28.51
N GLN A 172 23.79 -17.02 -27.92
CA GLN A 172 23.11 -16.93 -26.63
C GLN A 172 24.05 -16.97 -25.41
N GLU A 173 25.30 -17.40 -25.63
CA GLU A 173 26.28 -17.53 -24.55
C GLU A 173 27.01 -16.22 -24.23
N LYS A 174 26.75 -15.12 -24.99
CA LYS A 174 27.37 -13.83 -24.73
C LYS A 174 26.99 -13.31 -23.36
N ASN A 175 27.98 -12.93 -22.57
CA ASN A 175 27.82 -12.40 -21.20
C ASN A 175 26.90 -11.16 -21.08
N LYS A 176 26.68 -10.45 -22.20
CA LYS A 176 25.75 -9.28 -22.20
C LYS A 176 24.31 -9.61 -21.85
N TYR A 177 23.80 -10.80 -22.24
CA TYR A 177 22.41 -11.16 -21.93
C TYR A 177 22.18 -11.43 -20.44
N PRO A 178 23.00 -12.27 -19.77
CA PRO A 178 22.90 -12.45 -18.33
C PRO A 178 22.99 -11.13 -17.55
N LEU A 179 23.94 -10.25 -17.95
CA LEU A 179 24.10 -8.95 -17.31
C LEU A 179 22.86 -8.07 -17.50
N LEU A 180 22.31 -7.95 -18.71
CA LEU A 180 21.13 -7.15 -18.99
C LEU A 180 19.88 -7.69 -18.26
N PHE A 181 19.72 -9.01 -18.19
CA PHE A 181 18.65 -9.62 -17.39
C PHE A 181 18.81 -9.31 -15.90
N GLY A 182 20.04 -9.36 -15.36
CA GLY A 182 20.31 -9.04 -13.98
C GLY A 182 20.08 -7.57 -13.64
N LEU A 183 20.49 -6.65 -14.51
CA LEU A 183 20.22 -5.23 -14.38
C LEU A 183 18.70 -4.97 -14.35
N LEU A 184 17.95 -5.58 -15.27
CA LEU A 184 16.51 -5.44 -15.33
C LEU A 184 15.80 -6.08 -14.13
N ALA A 185 16.29 -7.24 -13.65
CA ALA A 185 15.74 -7.90 -12.49
C ALA A 185 15.91 -7.05 -11.21
N GLY A 186 17.09 -6.46 -11.01
CA GLY A 186 17.33 -5.54 -9.90
C GLY A 186 16.47 -4.27 -10.00
N PHE A 187 16.30 -3.71 -11.19
CA PHE A 187 15.38 -2.59 -11.44
C PHE A 187 13.93 -2.97 -11.12
N GLY A 188 13.43 -4.12 -11.60
CA GLY A 188 12.07 -4.59 -11.34
C GLY A 188 11.80 -4.83 -9.85
N LEU A 189 12.75 -5.43 -9.12
CA LEU A 189 12.65 -5.59 -7.67
C LEU A 189 12.67 -4.25 -6.92
N ALA A 190 13.49 -3.30 -7.35
CA ALA A 190 13.52 -1.94 -6.79
C ALA A 190 12.22 -1.18 -7.09
N THR A 191 11.50 -1.57 -8.12
CA THR A 191 10.17 -1.04 -8.44
C THR A 191 9.12 -1.63 -7.51
N LYS A 192 8.99 -2.96 -7.43
CA LYS A 192 8.06 -3.64 -6.51
C LYS A 192 8.42 -5.11 -6.32
N MET A 193 8.29 -5.63 -5.10
CA MET A 193 8.59 -7.03 -4.77
C MET A 193 7.73 -8.05 -5.52
N THR A 194 6.58 -7.66 -6.03
CA THR A 194 5.75 -8.53 -6.87
C THR A 194 6.43 -8.94 -8.19
N PHE A 195 7.55 -8.30 -8.55
CA PHE A 195 8.41 -8.71 -9.67
C PHE A 195 9.24 -9.97 -9.36
N LEU A 196 9.38 -10.36 -8.08
CA LEU A 196 10.23 -11.47 -7.63
C LEU A 196 10.00 -12.79 -8.38
N PRO A 197 8.76 -13.26 -8.65
CA PRO A 197 8.56 -14.51 -9.40
C PRO A 197 9.11 -14.48 -10.83
N LEU A 198 9.22 -13.30 -11.45
CA LEU A 198 9.72 -13.16 -12.80
C LEU A 198 11.25 -13.41 -12.91
N LEU A 199 11.96 -13.37 -11.78
CA LEU A 199 13.39 -13.67 -11.73
C LEU A 199 13.70 -15.12 -12.13
N ILE A 200 12.73 -16.02 -12.06
CA ILE A 200 12.91 -17.41 -12.49
C ILE A 200 13.06 -17.54 -14.00
N ILE A 201 12.54 -16.59 -14.79
CA ILE A 201 12.54 -16.65 -16.24
C ILE A 201 13.97 -16.75 -16.81
N PRO A 202 14.91 -15.83 -16.50
CA PRO A 202 16.28 -15.95 -16.98
C PRO A 202 16.99 -17.20 -16.43
N ILE A 203 16.68 -17.67 -15.21
CA ILE A 203 17.28 -18.87 -14.63
C ILE A 203 16.95 -20.13 -15.48
N ILE A 204 15.70 -20.22 -15.98
CA ILE A 204 15.26 -21.34 -16.83
C ILE A 204 15.80 -21.18 -18.24
N VAL A 205 15.77 -19.97 -18.80
CA VAL A 205 16.03 -19.71 -20.21
C VAL A 205 17.52 -19.63 -20.56
N LEU A 206 18.35 -19.09 -19.65
CA LEU A 206 19.80 -18.92 -19.91
C LEU A 206 20.52 -20.24 -20.00
N VAL A 207 21.36 -20.35 -21.03
CA VAL A 207 22.22 -21.52 -21.31
C VAL A 207 23.52 -21.40 -20.51
N GLY A 208 23.95 -22.51 -19.92
CA GLY A 208 25.23 -22.62 -19.21
C GLY A 208 25.22 -22.07 -17.76
N LYS A 209 25.98 -22.73 -16.89
CA LYS A 209 26.10 -22.34 -15.46
C LYS A 209 26.69 -20.94 -15.29
N ARG A 210 27.69 -20.58 -16.07
CA ARG A 210 28.35 -19.26 -16.03
C ARG A 210 27.36 -18.13 -16.28
N SER A 211 26.50 -18.26 -17.30
CA SER A 211 25.47 -17.24 -17.61
C SER A 211 24.47 -17.05 -16.46
N LYS A 212 24.05 -18.15 -15.81
CA LYS A 212 23.15 -18.10 -14.65
C LYS A 212 23.82 -17.42 -13.46
N TRP A 213 25.10 -17.67 -13.20
CA TRP A 213 25.87 -17.00 -12.15
C TRP A 213 26.05 -15.51 -12.41
N ILE A 214 26.42 -15.12 -13.65
CA ILE A 214 26.51 -13.68 -14.02
C ILE A 214 25.17 -12.98 -13.78
N TYR A 215 24.07 -13.60 -14.20
CA TYR A 215 22.73 -13.10 -13.96
C TYR A 215 22.47 -12.88 -12.46
N THR A 216 22.60 -13.94 -11.66
CA THR A 216 22.27 -13.89 -10.22
C THR A 216 23.13 -12.87 -9.48
N ILE A 217 24.43 -12.80 -9.78
CA ILE A 217 25.33 -11.83 -9.13
C ILE A 217 24.98 -10.40 -9.56
N SER A 218 24.59 -10.16 -10.82
CA SER A 218 24.28 -8.81 -11.31
C SER A 218 22.95 -8.23 -10.79
N VAL A 219 22.04 -9.07 -10.28
CA VAL A 219 20.78 -8.61 -9.66
C VAL A 219 21.06 -7.73 -8.43
N ILE A 220 22.00 -8.15 -7.58
CA ILE A 220 22.27 -7.48 -6.28
C ILE A 220 22.77 -6.04 -6.48
N PRO A 221 23.86 -5.78 -7.20
CA PRO A 221 24.32 -4.40 -7.40
C PRO A 221 23.30 -3.54 -8.16
N SER A 222 22.53 -4.12 -9.07
CA SER A 222 21.45 -3.40 -9.74
C SER A 222 20.35 -2.98 -8.74
N PHE A 223 19.88 -3.91 -7.89
CA PHE A 223 18.91 -3.61 -6.86
C PHE A 223 19.41 -2.50 -5.91
N VAL A 224 20.65 -2.64 -5.41
CA VAL A 224 21.28 -1.64 -4.54
C VAL A 224 21.34 -0.27 -5.23
N PHE A 225 21.75 -0.22 -6.50
CA PHE A 225 21.83 1.04 -7.25
C PHE A 225 20.48 1.74 -7.35
N PHE A 226 19.42 1.01 -7.71
CA PHE A 226 18.07 1.59 -7.85
C PHE A 226 17.36 1.82 -6.52
N THR A 227 17.88 1.31 -5.40
CA THR A 227 17.34 1.58 -4.06
C THR A 227 18.23 2.51 -3.22
N LEU A 228 19.30 3.10 -3.78
CA LEU A 228 20.19 4.03 -3.08
C LEU A 228 19.47 5.14 -2.31
N PRO A 229 18.38 5.79 -2.84
CA PRO A 229 17.66 6.80 -2.09
C PRO A 229 17.06 6.29 -0.77
N ALA A 230 16.79 4.98 -0.67
CA ALA A 230 16.24 4.32 0.51
C ALA A 230 17.29 3.74 1.46
N VAL A 231 18.59 3.97 1.24
CA VAL A 231 19.69 3.34 2.02
C VAL A 231 19.53 3.50 3.54
N LYS A 232 19.04 4.65 3.99
CA LYS A 232 18.75 4.91 5.42
C LYS A 232 17.59 4.06 5.98
N GLY A 233 16.81 3.43 5.12
CA GLY A 233 15.68 2.56 5.46
C GLY A 233 15.95 1.06 5.25
N TYR A 234 17.14 0.64 4.83
CA TYR A 234 17.42 -0.75 4.47
C TYR A 234 17.14 -1.76 5.57
N LEU A 235 17.44 -1.42 6.81
CA LEU A 235 17.15 -2.31 7.94
C LEU A 235 15.64 -2.52 8.12
N HIS A 236 14.87 -1.44 8.01
CA HIS A 236 13.41 -1.50 8.07
C HIS A 236 12.83 -2.29 6.88
N MET A 237 13.30 -2.00 5.66
CA MET A 237 12.92 -2.71 4.46
C MET A 237 13.21 -4.22 4.56
N ALA A 238 14.40 -4.60 5.06
CA ALA A 238 14.77 -6.00 5.27
C ALA A 238 13.83 -6.68 6.29
N LYS A 239 13.49 -5.98 7.39
CA LYS A 239 12.57 -6.47 8.40
C LYS A 239 11.15 -6.63 7.83
N TRP A 240 10.69 -5.68 7.04
CA TRP A 240 9.40 -5.77 6.37
C TRP A 240 9.33 -7.00 5.44
N PHE A 241 10.36 -7.25 4.62
CA PHE A 241 10.44 -8.45 3.78
C PHE A 241 10.45 -9.74 4.60
N LEU A 242 11.16 -9.74 5.73
CA LEU A 242 11.17 -10.88 6.63
C LEU A 242 9.77 -11.14 7.20
N ASN A 243 9.07 -10.10 7.65
CA ASN A 243 7.71 -10.22 8.16
C ASN A 243 6.73 -10.71 7.09
N MET A 244 6.82 -10.19 5.85
CA MET A 244 6.06 -10.71 4.71
C MET A 244 6.31 -12.22 4.48
N GLY A 245 7.53 -12.70 4.73
CA GLY A 245 7.88 -14.12 4.62
C GLY A 245 7.38 -14.98 5.78
N THR A 246 7.38 -14.47 7.00
CA THR A 246 7.25 -15.24 8.25
C THR A 246 5.93 -15.04 9.01
N HIS A 247 5.12 -14.05 8.66
CA HIS A 247 3.84 -13.74 9.31
C HIS A 247 2.68 -13.83 8.34
N THR A 248 1.48 -14.06 8.86
CA THR A 248 0.21 -14.05 8.13
C THR A 248 -0.40 -12.63 8.10
N GLY A 249 -1.62 -12.50 7.55
CA GLY A 249 -2.35 -11.23 7.48
C GLY A 249 -1.83 -10.27 6.41
N THR A 250 -2.53 -9.16 6.24
CA THR A 250 -2.18 -8.12 5.26
C THR A 250 -0.83 -7.52 5.63
N TYR A 251 0.10 -7.48 4.68
CA TYR A 251 1.48 -6.98 4.87
C TYR A 251 2.29 -7.67 5.98
N GLY A 252 1.96 -8.94 6.34
CA GLY A 252 2.69 -9.65 7.39
C GLY A 252 2.48 -9.08 8.80
N GLN A 253 1.33 -8.45 9.07
CA GLN A 253 0.98 -7.87 10.37
C GLN A 253 0.25 -8.85 11.29
N GLY A 254 -0.06 -10.07 10.80
CA GLY A 254 -0.74 -11.10 11.56
C GLY A 254 0.19 -11.94 12.43
N LYS A 255 -0.31 -13.09 12.86
CA LYS A 255 0.45 -14.05 13.69
C LYS A 255 1.65 -14.62 12.94
N ALA A 256 2.69 -15.01 13.68
CA ALA A 256 3.81 -15.75 13.11
C ALA A 256 3.30 -17.05 12.46
N GLY A 257 3.67 -17.26 11.20
CA GLY A 257 3.24 -18.40 10.39
C GLY A 257 3.50 -18.14 8.91
N ILE A 258 3.94 -19.18 8.19
CA ILE A 258 4.25 -19.03 6.77
C ILE A 258 2.97 -18.87 5.95
N ILE A 259 1.92 -19.65 6.26
CA ILE A 259 0.65 -19.66 5.54
C ILE A 259 -0.47 -19.92 6.58
N ASP A 260 -1.59 -19.21 6.43
CA ASP A 260 -2.87 -19.60 7.02
C ASP A 260 -3.65 -20.41 5.96
N PRO A 261 -3.84 -21.73 6.12
CA PRO A 261 -4.41 -22.57 5.06
C PRO A 261 -5.80 -22.15 4.62
N SER A 262 -6.64 -21.69 5.52
CA SER A 262 -8.03 -21.28 5.21
C SER A 262 -8.07 -20.03 4.36
N VAL A 263 -7.32 -19.00 4.75
CA VAL A 263 -7.19 -17.74 4.02
C VAL A 263 -6.48 -17.98 2.68
N TYR A 264 -5.43 -18.79 2.66
CA TYR A 264 -4.65 -19.04 1.45
C TYR A 264 -5.46 -19.72 0.35
N ILE A 265 -6.25 -20.76 0.70
CA ILE A 265 -7.10 -21.47 -0.27
C ILE A 265 -8.20 -20.56 -0.80
N SER A 266 -8.86 -19.78 0.06
CA SER A 266 -9.88 -18.82 -0.36
C SER A 266 -9.29 -17.72 -1.26
N SER A 267 -8.09 -17.25 -0.98
CA SER A 267 -7.35 -16.30 -1.80
C SER A 267 -7.01 -16.87 -3.17
N LEU A 268 -6.53 -18.12 -3.25
CA LEU A 268 -6.29 -18.81 -4.53
C LEU A 268 -7.56 -18.91 -5.36
N ALA A 269 -8.67 -19.33 -4.76
CA ALA A 269 -9.96 -19.40 -5.45
C ALA A 269 -10.39 -18.03 -5.97
N SER A 270 -10.27 -16.98 -5.15
CA SER A 270 -10.60 -15.62 -5.53
C SER A 270 -9.72 -15.10 -6.67
N ILE A 271 -8.41 -15.36 -6.64
CA ILE A 271 -7.49 -14.99 -7.73
C ILE A 271 -7.91 -15.64 -9.04
N ILE A 272 -8.19 -16.95 -9.02
CA ILE A 272 -8.59 -17.73 -10.22
C ILE A 272 -9.90 -17.19 -10.80
N ILE A 273 -10.87 -16.88 -9.96
CA ILE A 273 -12.20 -16.41 -10.38
C ILE A 273 -12.14 -14.95 -10.88
N ASN A 274 -11.40 -14.09 -10.21
CA ASN A 274 -11.37 -12.66 -10.51
C ASN A 274 -10.43 -12.31 -11.68
N ASN A 275 -9.45 -13.17 -12.00
CA ASN A 275 -8.49 -12.95 -13.09
C ASN A 275 -8.60 -14.04 -14.16
N LYS A 276 -9.78 -14.10 -14.80
CA LYS A 276 -10.11 -15.14 -15.78
C LYS A 276 -9.18 -15.15 -16.98
N GLU A 277 -8.74 -13.97 -17.43
CA GLU A 277 -7.78 -13.82 -18.52
C GLU A 277 -6.43 -14.46 -18.19
N LEU A 278 -5.89 -14.24 -16.99
CA LEU A 278 -4.65 -14.85 -16.54
C LEU A 278 -4.79 -16.38 -16.43
N THR A 279 -5.85 -16.83 -15.77
CA THR A 279 -6.15 -18.25 -15.55
C THR A 279 -6.30 -19.00 -16.88
N THR A 280 -7.08 -18.44 -17.83
CA THR A 280 -7.30 -19.05 -19.13
C THR A 280 -5.98 -19.17 -19.91
N VAL A 281 -5.15 -18.12 -19.93
CA VAL A 281 -3.88 -18.13 -20.65
C VAL A 281 -2.90 -19.14 -20.03
N ILE A 282 -2.85 -19.27 -18.70
CA ILE A 282 -2.03 -20.30 -18.04
C ILE A 282 -2.51 -21.71 -18.43
N ILE A 283 -3.82 -21.98 -18.41
CA ILE A 283 -4.39 -23.28 -18.79
C ILE A 283 -4.02 -23.61 -20.25
N LEU A 284 -4.20 -22.67 -21.17
CA LEU A 284 -3.84 -22.86 -22.57
C LEU A 284 -2.34 -23.13 -22.76
N ALA A 285 -1.49 -22.44 -21.98
CA ALA A 285 -0.05 -22.64 -22.03
C ALA A 285 0.35 -24.04 -21.50
N VAL A 286 -0.27 -24.49 -20.41
CA VAL A 286 -0.04 -25.84 -19.86
C VAL A 286 -0.48 -26.92 -20.86
N ILE A 287 -1.66 -26.74 -21.46
CA ILE A 287 -2.16 -27.66 -22.51
C ILE A 287 -1.19 -27.71 -23.69
N ALA A 288 -0.67 -26.57 -24.15
CA ALA A 288 0.30 -26.50 -25.24
C ALA A 288 1.63 -27.21 -24.89
N LEU A 289 2.13 -27.03 -23.67
CA LEU A 289 3.32 -27.72 -23.17
C LEU A 289 3.11 -29.25 -23.12
N ILE A 290 1.99 -29.69 -22.55
CA ILE A 290 1.64 -31.13 -22.46
C ILE A 290 1.49 -31.72 -23.87
N TYR A 291 0.79 -31.04 -24.77
CA TYR A 291 0.63 -31.48 -26.16
C TYR A 291 1.99 -31.71 -26.84
N VAL A 292 2.92 -30.78 -26.70
CA VAL A 292 4.26 -30.90 -27.29
C VAL A 292 5.03 -32.07 -26.68
N VAL A 293 5.00 -32.27 -25.35
CA VAL A 293 5.65 -33.40 -24.68
C VAL A 293 5.10 -34.75 -25.17
N ILE A 294 3.78 -34.90 -25.29
CA ILE A 294 3.14 -36.13 -25.77
C ILE A 294 3.52 -36.40 -27.22
N LYS A 295 3.42 -35.37 -28.08
CA LYS A 295 3.77 -35.49 -29.51
C LYS A 295 5.24 -35.83 -29.71
N TYR A 296 6.13 -35.20 -28.94
CA TYR A 296 7.55 -35.47 -28.96
C TYR A 296 7.90 -36.92 -28.59
N ARG A 297 7.33 -37.43 -27.49
CA ARG A 297 7.52 -38.82 -27.06
C ARG A 297 7.00 -39.83 -28.08
N LYS A 298 5.82 -39.58 -28.65
CA LYS A 298 5.13 -40.48 -29.57
C LYS A 298 5.81 -40.56 -30.97
N PHE A 299 6.31 -39.43 -31.47
CA PHE A 299 6.78 -39.32 -32.87
C PHE A 299 8.31 -39.14 -33.01
N LYS A 300 9.07 -39.14 -31.90
CA LYS A 300 10.54 -38.91 -31.88
C LYS A 300 10.99 -37.64 -32.64
N ILE A 301 10.16 -36.61 -32.67
CA ILE A 301 10.43 -35.34 -33.36
C ILE A 301 11.47 -34.53 -32.57
N LYS A 302 12.33 -33.77 -33.25
CA LYS A 302 13.34 -32.93 -32.62
C LYS A 302 12.67 -31.82 -31.77
N GLU A 303 12.98 -31.77 -30.48
CA GLU A 303 12.36 -30.89 -29.49
C GLU A 303 12.56 -29.38 -29.81
N PRO A 304 11.50 -28.55 -29.77
CA PRO A 304 11.61 -27.09 -29.87
C PRO A 304 12.09 -26.50 -28.53
N LYS A 305 13.34 -26.80 -28.15
CA LYS A 305 13.89 -26.50 -26.82
C LYS A 305 13.73 -25.04 -26.39
N LYS A 306 13.92 -24.11 -27.33
CA LYS A 306 13.90 -22.67 -27.00
C LYS A 306 12.49 -22.18 -26.68
N GLU A 307 11.53 -22.45 -27.55
CA GLU A 307 10.13 -22.05 -27.41
C GLU A 307 9.50 -22.73 -26.19
N PHE A 308 9.76 -23.99 -25.98
CA PHE A 308 9.31 -24.79 -24.85
C PHE A 308 9.86 -24.22 -23.54
N ASN A 309 11.17 -23.98 -23.44
CA ASN A 309 11.79 -23.46 -22.21
C ASN A 309 11.30 -22.04 -21.87
N ILE A 310 11.09 -21.18 -22.87
CA ILE A 310 10.56 -19.84 -22.63
C ILE A 310 9.10 -19.93 -22.16
N LEU A 311 8.26 -20.72 -22.82
CA LEU A 311 6.87 -20.89 -22.40
C LEU A 311 6.77 -21.50 -21.00
N LEU A 312 7.57 -22.51 -20.71
CA LEU A 312 7.66 -23.10 -19.36
C LEU A 312 8.07 -22.06 -18.32
N ALA A 313 9.11 -21.25 -18.62
CA ALA A 313 9.58 -20.21 -17.71
C ALA A 313 8.49 -19.15 -17.42
N LEU A 314 7.73 -18.76 -18.43
CA LEU A 314 6.62 -17.82 -18.30
C LEU A 314 5.50 -18.39 -17.43
N VAL A 315 5.10 -19.65 -17.66
CA VAL A 315 4.08 -20.35 -16.85
C VAL A 315 4.53 -20.48 -15.39
N VAL A 316 5.78 -20.88 -15.15
CA VAL A 316 6.34 -20.99 -13.79
C VAL A 316 6.35 -19.63 -13.10
N ALA A 317 6.69 -18.55 -13.80
CA ALA A 317 6.68 -17.20 -13.25
C ALA A 317 5.25 -16.73 -12.90
N GLN A 318 4.26 -16.98 -13.78
CA GLN A 318 2.86 -16.63 -13.53
C GLN A 318 2.27 -17.42 -12.35
N LEU A 319 2.52 -18.75 -12.30
CA LEU A 319 2.11 -19.58 -11.17
C LEU A 319 2.80 -19.14 -9.87
N GLY A 320 4.09 -18.85 -9.92
CA GLY A 320 4.84 -18.29 -8.79
C GLY A 320 4.27 -16.97 -8.29
N SER A 321 3.80 -16.10 -9.21
CA SER A 321 3.13 -14.85 -8.85
C SER A 321 1.79 -15.11 -8.14
N ILE A 322 0.97 -16.04 -8.64
CA ILE A 322 -0.29 -16.43 -7.99
C ILE A 322 -0.04 -16.97 -6.58
N LEU A 323 0.92 -17.89 -6.43
CA LEU A 323 1.25 -18.49 -5.14
C LEU A 323 1.81 -17.45 -4.14
N LEU A 324 2.66 -16.53 -4.61
CA LEU A 324 3.21 -15.47 -3.76
C LEU A 324 2.12 -14.51 -3.28
N VAL A 325 1.26 -14.06 -4.21
CA VAL A 325 0.21 -13.09 -3.93
C VAL A 325 -0.90 -13.68 -3.07
N ALA A 326 -1.25 -14.96 -3.25
CA ALA A 326 -2.29 -15.65 -2.47
C ALA A 326 -2.04 -15.63 -0.96
N LYS A 327 -0.77 -15.52 -0.53
CA LYS A 327 -0.40 -15.45 0.90
C LYS A 327 -0.98 -14.21 1.61
N HIS A 328 -1.04 -13.08 0.90
CA HIS A 328 -1.47 -11.78 1.45
C HIS A 328 -2.49 -11.08 0.53
N TYR A 329 -3.27 -11.87 -0.24
CA TYR A 329 -4.14 -11.34 -1.26
C TYR A 329 -5.26 -10.47 -0.68
N HIS A 330 -5.33 -9.25 -1.15
CA HIS A 330 -6.41 -8.31 -0.88
C HIS A 330 -6.78 -7.45 -2.10
N SER A 331 -5.97 -7.48 -3.16
CA SER A 331 -6.24 -6.74 -4.39
C SER A 331 -5.58 -7.37 -5.61
N ASN A 332 -6.24 -7.25 -6.78
CA ASN A 332 -5.75 -7.79 -8.06
C ASN A 332 -4.48 -7.12 -8.58
N HIS A 333 -4.19 -5.87 -8.20
CA HIS A 333 -3.02 -5.15 -8.70
C HIS A 333 -1.68 -5.79 -8.30
N TYR A 334 -1.65 -6.64 -7.27
CA TYR A 334 -0.44 -7.41 -6.93
C TYR A 334 -0.07 -8.46 -7.97
N LEU A 335 -1.02 -8.87 -8.84
CA LEU A 335 -0.77 -9.78 -9.97
C LEU A 335 -0.31 -9.04 -11.23
N PHE A 336 -0.10 -7.74 -11.15
CA PHE A 336 0.22 -6.87 -12.29
C PHE A 336 1.36 -7.39 -13.18
N PRO A 337 2.51 -7.87 -12.65
CA PRO A 337 3.58 -8.44 -13.48
C PRO A 337 3.14 -9.71 -14.24
N ALA A 338 2.36 -10.58 -13.60
CA ALA A 338 1.85 -11.81 -14.22
C ALA A 338 0.81 -11.51 -15.31
N LEU A 339 -0.10 -10.56 -15.05
CA LEU A 339 -1.08 -10.08 -16.03
C LEU A 339 -0.40 -9.46 -17.25
N SER A 340 0.66 -8.68 -17.04
CA SER A 340 1.43 -8.05 -18.13
C SER A 340 2.14 -9.06 -19.04
N LEU A 341 2.39 -10.29 -18.58
CA LEU A 341 2.99 -11.36 -19.38
C LEU A 341 1.99 -12.11 -20.29
N THR A 342 0.68 -11.98 -20.09
CA THR A 342 -0.34 -12.79 -20.77
C THR A 342 -0.23 -12.76 -22.30
N GLY A 343 -0.02 -11.58 -22.88
CA GLY A 343 0.17 -11.43 -24.32
C GLY A 343 1.40 -12.17 -24.82
N PHE A 344 2.48 -12.16 -24.06
CA PHE A 344 3.73 -12.83 -24.43
C PHE A 344 3.60 -14.35 -24.34
N VAL A 345 2.88 -14.85 -23.35
CA VAL A 345 2.52 -16.27 -23.26
C VAL A 345 1.73 -16.71 -24.50
N LEU A 346 0.73 -15.93 -24.94
CA LEU A 346 -0.05 -16.22 -26.15
C LEU A 346 0.83 -16.26 -27.42
N VAL A 347 1.80 -15.33 -27.55
CA VAL A 347 2.76 -15.36 -28.66
C VAL A 347 3.59 -16.65 -28.64
N PHE A 348 4.04 -17.10 -27.46
CA PHE A 348 4.87 -18.31 -27.37
C PHE A 348 4.06 -19.60 -27.50
N ILE A 349 2.79 -19.64 -27.06
CA ILE A 349 1.87 -20.72 -27.39
C ILE A 349 1.76 -20.86 -28.93
N TYR A 350 1.52 -19.73 -29.60
CA TYR A 350 1.43 -19.71 -31.05
C TYR A 350 2.73 -20.20 -31.72
N LEU A 351 3.89 -19.67 -31.33
CA LEU A 351 5.17 -20.06 -31.88
C LEU A 351 5.46 -21.55 -31.68
N LEU A 352 5.15 -22.08 -30.51
CA LEU A 352 5.38 -23.47 -30.14
C LEU A 352 4.49 -24.44 -30.96
N ILE A 353 3.21 -24.16 -31.07
CA ILE A 353 2.25 -24.99 -31.80
C ILE A 353 2.50 -24.89 -33.29
N ASN A 354 2.77 -23.73 -33.79
CA ASN A 354 2.87 -23.39 -35.17
C ASN A 354 4.09 -24.04 -35.88
N ARG A 355 5.17 -24.23 -35.15
CA ARG A 355 6.33 -25.00 -35.64
C ARG A 355 5.95 -26.42 -36.07
N HIS A 356 4.88 -26.97 -35.46
CA HIS A 356 4.37 -28.31 -35.74
C HIS A 356 3.27 -28.37 -36.81
N ILE A 357 2.51 -27.25 -37.01
CA ILE A 357 1.46 -27.18 -38.02
C ILE A 357 2.02 -26.85 -39.39
N LYS A 358 3.11 -26.07 -39.47
CA LYS A 358 3.71 -25.60 -40.71
C LYS A 358 4.15 -26.75 -41.65
N GLU A 359 4.47 -27.90 -41.08
CA GLU A 359 4.84 -29.10 -41.85
C GLU A 359 3.65 -29.72 -42.58
N ASN A 360 2.38 -29.49 -42.14
CA ASN A 360 1.23 -30.19 -42.67
C ASN A 360 0.21 -29.31 -43.45
N ASN A 361 0.14 -27.98 -43.24
CA ASN A 361 -0.82 -27.16 -43.97
C ASN A 361 -0.52 -25.64 -43.91
N ARG A 362 0.08 -25.12 -45.00
CA ARG A 362 0.57 -23.73 -45.12
C ARG A 362 -0.57 -22.67 -45.08
N ASN A 363 -1.75 -23.01 -45.52
CA ASN A 363 -2.90 -22.05 -45.60
C ASN A 363 -3.55 -21.84 -44.22
N ILE A 364 -3.71 -22.88 -43.40
CA ILE A 364 -4.19 -22.78 -42.03
C ILE A 364 -3.21 -21.97 -41.16
N TYR A 365 -1.92 -22.14 -41.42
CA TYR A 365 -0.85 -21.36 -40.77
C TYR A 365 -0.98 -19.87 -40.99
N ASN A 366 -1.22 -19.40 -42.20
CA ASN A 366 -1.23 -17.97 -42.49
C ASN A 366 -2.46 -17.24 -41.89
N LEU A 367 -3.55 -17.95 -41.67
CA LEU A 367 -4.83 -17.38 -41.14
C LEU A 367 -5.00 -17.52 -39.63
N SER A 368 -4.35 -18.50 -38.98
CA SER A 368 -4.60 -18.81 -37.57
C SER A 368 -4.20 -17.68 -36.62
N PHE A 369 -3.08 -17.00 -36.89
CA PHE A 369 -2.60 -15.93 -36.01
C PHE A 369 -3.39 -14.62 -36.16
N PRO A 370 -3.69 -14.13 -37.38
CA PRO A 370 -4.66 -13.04 -37.57
C PRO A 370 -5.99 -13.29 -36.87
N ILE A 371 -6.54 -14.51 -36.98
CA ILE A 371 -7.80 -14.88 -36.31
C ILE A 371 -7.65 -14.79 -34.77
N LEU A 372 -6.59 -15.34 -34.21
CA LEU A 372 -6.29 -15.24 -32.78
C LEU A 372 -6.23 -13.77 -32.32
N VAL A 373 -5.50 -12.92 -33.03
CA VAL A 373 -5.37 -11.51 -32.68
C VAL A 373 -6.71 -10.79 -32.79
N THR A 374 -7.49 -11.06 -33.82
CA THR A 374 -8.84 -10.50 -33.99
C THR A 374 -9.77 -10.93 -32.83
N LEU A 375 -9.69 -12.20 -32.41
CA LEU A 375 -10.42 -12.69 -31.24
C LEU A 375 -10.01 -11.97 -29.98
N ILE A 376 -8.70 -11.79 -29.74
CA ILE A 376 -8.19 -11.05 -28.59
C ILE A 376 -8.65 -9.58 -28.59
N ILE A 377 -8.64 -8.92 -29.75
CA ILE A 377 -9.20 -7.55 -29.90
C ILE A 377 -10.69 -7.55 -29.53
N SER A 378 -11.46 -8.51 -30.03
CA SER A 378 -12.89 -8.62 -29.73
C SER A 378 -13.15 -8.85 -28.24
N ILE A 379 -12.39 -9.73 -27.60
CA ILE A 379 -12.49 -9.96 -26.14
C ILE A 379 -12.09 -8.70 -25.37
N SER A 380 -11.00 -8.03 -25.75
CA SER A 380 -10.55 -6.80 -25.11
C SER A 380 -11.58 -5.68 -25.20
N SER A 381 -12.34 -5.63 -26.33
CA SER A 381 -13.40 -4.63 -26.49
C SER A 381 -14.57 -4.81 -25.51
N LEU A 382 -14.78 -6.02 -24.96
CA LEU A 382 -15.78 -6.27 -23.92
C LEU A 382 -15.43 -5.60 -22.58
N ASN A 383 -14.18 -5.19 -22.39
CA ASN A 383 -13.75 -4.45 -21.21
C ASN A 383 -14.01 -2.93 -21.29
N ILE A 384 -14.33 -2.40 -22.48
CA ILE A 384 -14.58 -0.97 -22.66
C ILE A 384 -15.73 -0.45 -21.77
N PRO A 385 -16.90 -1.14 -21.66
CA PRO A 385 -17.96 -0.70 -20.75
C PRO A 385 -17.51 -0.64 -19.28
N TYR A 386 -16.68 -1.58 -18.82
CA TYR A 386 -16.18 -1.58 -17.45
C TYR A 386 -15.21 -0.42 -17.19
N LEU A 387 -14.36 -0.09 -18.17
CA LEU A 387 -13.49 1.08 -18.10
C LEU A 387 -14.29 2.38 -18.13
N ALA A 388 -15.36 2.45 -18.91
CA ALA A 388 -16.27 3.59 -18.93
C ALA A 388 -16.96 3.78 -17.57
N LEU A 389 -17.47 2.70 -16.97
CA LEU A 389 -18.07 2.74 -15.63
C LEU A 389 -17.05 3.18 -14.55
N ALA A 390 -15.80 2.73 -14.63
CA ALA A 390 -14.74 3.18 -13.72
C ALA A 390 -14.48 4.68 -13.91
N TYR A 391 -14.36 5.15 -15.15
CA TYR A 391 -14.20 6.57 -15.46
C TYR A 391 -15.33 7.42 -14.89
N ASP A 392 -16.59 7.05 -15.16
CA ASP A 392 -17.77 7.75 -14.62
C ASP A 392 -17.77 7.74 -13.08
N GLY A 393 -17.34 6.64 -12.48
CA GLY A 393 -17.18 6.50 -11.04
C GLY A 393 -16.20 7.53 -10.47
N TYR A 394 -15.02 7.70 -11.07
CA TYR A 394 -14.04 8.70 -10.66
C TYR A 394 -14.55 10.12 -10.88
N LEU A 395 -15.15 10.41 -12.03
CA LEU A 395 -15.72 11.72 -12.35
C LEU A 395 -16.78 12.15 -11.33
N MET A 396 -17.77 11.29 -11.07
CA MET A 396 -18.83 11.55 -10.09
C MET A 396 -18.29 11.71 -8.68
N SER A 397 -17.26 10.93 -8.30
CA SER A 397 -16.61 11.04 -7.00
C SER A 397 -15.90 12.38 -6.83
N ASN A 398 -15.21 12.84 -7.87
CA ASN A 398 -14.53 14.14 -7.86
C ASN A 398 -15.53 15.29 -7.81
N GLN A 399 -16.62 15.22 -8.59
CA GLN A 399 -17.69 16.23 -8.55
C GLN A 399 -18.32 16.31 -7.16
N SER A 400 -18.65 15.17 -6.55
CA SER A 400 -19.20 15.12 -5.19
C SER A 400 -18.23 15.69 -4.16
N THR A 401 -16.92 15.47 -4.34
CA THR A 401 -15.89 16.06 -3.48
C THR A 401 -15.88 17.58 -3.62
N ASP A 402 -15.83 18.09 -4.86
CA ASP A 402 -15.83 19.54 -5.14
C ASP A 402 -17.10 20.21 -4.58
N GLU A 403 -18.29 19.60 -4.74
CA GLU A 403 -19.57 20.08 -4.18
C GLU A 403 -19.54 20.09 -2.65
N THR A 404 -19.00 19.05 -2.01
CA THR A 404 -18.88 18.98 -0.55
C THR A 404 -18.03 20.13 -0.02
N PHE A 405 -16.87 20.39 -0.63
CA PHE A 405 -15.98 21.46 -0.18
C PHE A 405 -16.52 22.84 -0.50
N ALA A 406 -17.19 23.05 -1.64
CA ALA A 406 -17.89 24.29 -1.95
C ALA A 406 -18.98 24.59 -0.91
N ARG A 407 -19.75 23.59 -0.50
CA ARG A 407 -20.76 23.71 0.57
C ARG A 407 -20.13 24.03 1.92
N LEU A 408 -19.01 23.41 2.27
CA LEU A 408 -18.27 23.71 3.51
C LEU A 408 -17.74 25.14 3.55
N GLU A 409 -17.34 25.69 2.41
CA GLU A 409 -16.86 27.08 2.31
C GLU A 409 -18.00 28.10 2.34
N HIS A 410 -19.13 27.76 1.73
CA HIS A 410 -20.28 28.67 1.65
C HIS A 410 -21.12 28.64 2.93
N ASP A 411 -21.65 27.46 3.32
CA ASP A 411 -22.63 27.31 4.40
C ASP A 411 -21.99 27.28 5.80
N TYR A 412 -20.73 26.86 5.88
CA TYR A 412 -20.01 26.62 7.14
C TYR A 412 -18.69 27.40 7.23
N LYS A 413 -18.64 28.60 6.67
CA LYS A 413 -17.42 29.43 6.62
C LYS A 413 -16.82 29.72 8.00
N GLY A 414 -17.67 29.88 9.04
CA GLY A 414 -17.23 30.18 10.40
C GLY A 414 -16.91 28.95 11.27
N PHE A 415 -17.07 27.73 10.72
CA PHE A 415 -16.83 26.51 11.46
C PHE A 415 -15.37 26.08 11.37
N VAL A 416 -14.85 25.55 12.47
CA VAL A 416 -13.55 24.86 12.49
C VAL A 416 -13.69 23.51 11.79
N LYS A 417 -12.92 23.28 10.73
CA LYS A 417 -12.96 22.04 9.95
C LYS A 417 -11.85 21.11 10.44
N VAL A 418 -12.23 19.94 10.89
CA VAL A 418 -11.33 18.87 11.31
C VAL A 418 -11.47 17.72 10.30
N TYR A 419 -10.36 17.25 9.77
CA TYR A 419 -10.36 16.19 8.78
C TYR A 419 -10.09 14.83 9.42
N TYR A 420 -11.00 13.89 9.17
CA TYR A 420 -10.86 12.51 9.63
C TYR A 420 -9.68 11.84 8.90
N TYR A 421 -8.63 11.51 9.63
CA TYR A 421 -7.43 10.92 9.06
C TYR A 421 -7.41 9.40 9.27
N PRO A 422 -7.07 8.58 8.25
CA PRO A 422 -6.54 8.99 6.93
C PRO A 422 -7.59 9.18 5.80
N ALA A 423 -8.86 9.05 6.06
CA ALA A 423 -9.90 8.91 5.04
C ALA A 423 -10.81 10.14 4.89
N SER A 424 -10.32 11.26 4.42
CA SER A 424 -11.14 12.48 4.19
C SER A 424 -11.03 13.09 2.78
N PHE A 425 -10.24 12.55 1.90
CA PHE A 425 -10.11 12.94 0.48
C PHE A 425 -10.09 14.47 0.25
N ASN A 426 -9.13 15.15 0.84
CA ASN A 426 -8.87 16.57 0.65
C ASN A 426 -7.36 16.84 0.57
N VAL A 427 -6.99 18.04 0.16
CA VAL A 427 -5.58 18.41 -0.01
C VAL A 427 -4.76 18.23 1.27
N TYR A 428 -5.33 18.58 2.42
CA TYR A 428 -4.61 18.48 3.71
C TYR A 428 -4.33 17.03 4.09
N SER A 429 -5.35 16.15 4.01
CA SER A 429 -5.18 14.72 4.29
C SER A 429 -4.23 14.03 3.32
N SER A 430 -4.28 14.40 2.04
CA SER A 430 -3.38 13.92 1.00
C SER A 430 -1.93 14.31 1.31
N LEU A 431 -1.69 15.61 1.61
CA LEU A 431 -0.36 16.10 1.98
C LEU A 431 0.14 15.51 3.31
N LYS A 432 -0.74 15.35 4.31
CA LYS A 432 -0.38 14.69 5.58
C LYS A 432 0.06 13.25 5.35
N TRP A 433 -0.69 12.48 4.55
CA TRP A 433 -0.32 11.12 4.18
C TRP A 433 1.06 11.09 3.53
N GLY A 434 1.27 11.91 2.51
CA GLY A 434 2.57 12.02 1.84
C GLY A 434 3.70 12.40 2.79
N ASN A 435 3.46 13.35 3.72
CA ASN A 435 4.45 13.80 4.69
C ASN A 435 4.84 12.70 5.69
N VAL A 436 3.87 11.94 6.21
CA VAL A 436 4.13 10.79 7.10
C VAL A 436 5.02 9.77 6.40
N TYR A 437 4.70 9.41 5.16
CA TYR A 437 5.48 8.46 4.37
C TYR A 437 6.75 9.03 3.71
N SER A 438 7.10 10.30 3.99
CA SER A 438 8.31 10.95 3.48
C SER A 438 9.22 11.52 4.58
N ARG A 439 9.22 10.88 5.76
CA ARG A 439 10.01 11.25 6.94
C ARG A 439 9.65 12.61 7.56
N GLN A 440 8.47 13.11 7.28
CA GLN A 440 7.95 14.34 7.88
C GLN A 440 8.84 15.59 7.65
N TYR A 441 9.70 15.56 6.62
CA TYR A 441 10.60 16.69 6.33
C TYR A 441 9.88 17.97 5.93
N SER A 442 8.61 17.86 5.52
CA SER A 442 7.82 19.01 5.08
C SER A 442 6.92 19.58 6.18
N THR A 443 6.89 19.00 7.40
CA THR A 443 6.02 19.48 8.49
C THR A 443 6.15 20.97 8.77
N PRO A 444 7.34 21.57 8.92
CA PRO A 444 7.43 23.02 9.17
C PRO A 444 6.83 23.85 8.03
N LYS A 445 7.06 23.44 6.79
CA LYS A 445 6.55 24.15 5.62
C LYS A 445 5.04 23.98 5.44
N LEU A 446 4.51 22.79 5.77
CA LEU A 446 3.07 22.53 5.78
C LEU A 446 2.35 23.38 6.84
N MET A 447 2.93 23.51 8.03
CA MET A 447 2.37 24.38 9.09
C MET A 447 2.40 25.87 8.69
N GLU A 448 3.40 26.30 7.93
CA GLU A 448 3.50 27.67 7.40
C GLU A 448 2.44 27.93 6.32
N LEU A 449 2.33 27.03 5.34
CA LEU A 449 1.47 27.20 4.16
C LEU A 449 -0.01 26.90 4.45
N PHE A 450 -0.28 25.99 5.38
CA PHE A 450 -1.63 25.49 5.69
C PHE A 450 -1.85 25.41 7.21
N PRO A 451 -1.90 26.55 7.88
CA PRO A 451 -2.05 26.61 9.34
C PRO A 451 -3.40 26.05 9.85
N GLU A 452 -4.38 25.88 8.97
CA GLU A 452 -5.71 25.31 9.25
C GLU A 452 -5.76 23.78 9.11
N GLY A 453 -4.65 23.11 8.84
CA GLY A 453 -4.56 21.65 8.66
C GLY A 453 -4.81 20.88 9.98
N LEU A 454 -6.07 20.81 10.40
CA LEU A 454 -6.50 20.11 11.60
C LEU A 454 -7.03 18.72 11.26
N PHE A 455 -6.58 17.72 12.01
CA PHE A 455 -6.94 16.31 11.81
C PHE A 455 -7.44 15.68 13.09
N TYR A 456 -8.32 14.68 12.95
CA TYR A 456 -8.63 13.72 13.99
C TYR A 456 -8.15 12.34 13.56
N ASP A 457 -7.10 11.82 14.23
CA ASP A 457 -6.64 10.45 14.02
C ASP A 457 -7.46 9.51 14.91
N VAL A 458 -8.34 8.74 14.28
CA VAL A 458 -9.25 7.82 14.96
C VAL A 458 -8.53 6.63 15.61
N ARG A 459 -7.34 6.27 15.14
CA ARG A 459 -6.58 5.16 15.69
C ARG A 459 -6.04 5.49 17.07
N ASP A 460 -5.63 6.76 17.23
CA ASP A 460 -5.00 7.25 18.45
C ASP A 460 -5.96 8.10 19.31
N ASN A 461 -7.16 8.36 18.82
CA ASN A 461 -8.17 9.22 19.46
C ASN A 461 -7.62 10.60 19.85
N ILE A 462 -6.92 11.25 18.90
CA ILE A 462 -6.28 12.53 19.13
C ILE A 462 -6.58 13.53 18.02
N PHE A 463 -6.62 14.81 18.38
CA PHE A 463 -6.53 15.88 17.39
C PHE A 463 -5.08 16.21 17.08
N GLN A 464 -4.81 16.57 15.85
CA GLN A 464 -3.48 16.96 15.39
C GLN A 464 -3.56 18.21 14.53
N LEU A 465 -2.72 19.18 14.82
CA LEU A 465 -2.35 20.24 13.87
C LEU A 465 -1.10 19.75 13.16
N TRP A 466 -1.25 19.22 11.95
CA TRP A 466 -0.23 18.44 11.26
C TRP A 466 0.31 17.32 12.15
N GLU A 467 1.52 17.46 12.69
CA GLU A 467 2.15 16.46 13.55
C GLU A 467 2.08 16.83 15.06
N THR A 468 1.55 18.02 15.39
CA THR A 468 1.41 18.44 16.78
C THR A 468 0.11 17.90 17.37
N THR A 469 0.24 17.03 18.36
CA THR A 469 -0.89 16.40 19.05
C THR A 469 -1.60 17.39 19.99
N ILE A 470 -2.92 17.37 19.97
CA ILE A 470 -3.80 18.12 20.88
C ILE A 470 -4.79 17.13 21.47
N GLN A 471 -4.89 17.07 22.80
CA GLN A 471 -5.86 16.18 23.44
C GLN A 471 -7.29 16.66 23.18
N PRO A 472 -8.31 15.76 23.08
CA PRO A 472 -9.68 16.14 22.79
C PRO A 472 -10.25 17.22 23.71
N GLY A 473 -9.99 17.14 25.02
CA GLY A 473 -10.45 18.14 25.98
C GLY A 473 -9.80 19.52 25.78
N GLU A 474 -8.51 19.58 25.47
CA GLU A 474 -7.80 20.82 25.13
C GLU A 474 -8.26 21.39 23.80
N PHE A 475 -8.49 20.54 22.82
CA PHE A 475 -9.01 20.92 21.52
C PHE A 475 -10.38 21.59 21.65
N LEU A 476 -11.33 20.93 22.33
CA LEU A 476 -12.68 21.46 22.57
C LEU A 476 -12.64 22.76 23.33
N LYS A 477 -11.74 22.92 24.31
CA LYS A 477 -11.56 24.17 25.08
C LYS A 477 -10.99 25.29 24.20
N LYS A 478 -10.06 24.99 23.31
CA LYS A 478 -9.40 25.97 22.43
C LYS A 478 -10.29 26.42 21.28
N TYR A 479 -10.98 25.48 20.64
CA TYR A 479 -11.75 25.70 19.42
C TYR A 479 -13.26 25.62 19.66
N GLY A 480 -13.71 25.52 20.92
CA GLY A 480 -15.11 25.32 21.30
C GLY A 480 -16.11 26.16 20.51
N GLY A 481 -17.28 25.59 20.22
CA GLY A 481 -18.28 26.16 19.33
C GLY A 481 -18.56 25.27 18.11
N ASN A 482 -18.58 25.85 16.93
CA ASN A 482 -18.97 25.18 15.69
C ASN A 482 -17.80 24.40 15.09
N ILE A 483 -17.70 23.09 15.37
CA ILE A 483 -16.65 22.22 14.86
C ILE A 483 -17.26 21.16 13.95
N LEU A 484 -16.71 21.00 12.75
CA LEU A 484 -17.09 19.97 11.81
C LEU A 484 -16.03 18.88 11.74
N LEU A 485 -16.45 17.63 11.72
CA LEU A 485 -15.62 16.49 11.35
C LEU A 485 -15.98 16.09 9.91
N VAL A 486 -15.00 16.24 9.02
CA VAL A 486 -15.13 15.90 7.60
C VAL A 486 -14.49 14.54 7.39
N GLY A 487 -15.30 13.50 7.16
CA GLY A 487 -14.86 12.14 6.92
C GLY A 487 -14.86 11.75 5.45
N GLY A 488 -14.15 10.66 5.12
CA GLY A 488 -14.27 9.94 3.85
C GLY A 488 -15.46 8.99 3.83
N PRO A 489 -15.50 7.99 2.90
CA PRO A 489 -16.54 6.97 2.91
C PRO A 489 -16.48 6.26 4.26
N LEU A 490 -17.37 6.66 5.12
CA LEU A 490 -17.34 6.26 6.52
C LEU A 490 -17.82 4.84 6.63
N ASP A 491 -16.90 4.02 7.03
CA ASP A 491 -17.31 2.84 7.72
C ASP A 491 -18.05 3.28 9.01
N ARG A 492 -19.17 2.65 9.26
CA ARG A 492 -19.94 2.87 10.50
C ARG A 492 -19.08 2.64 11.74
N GLU A 493 -18.04 1.86 11.63
CA GLU A 493 -17.07 1.55 12.68
C GLU A 493 -16.16 2.76 13.01
N GLY A 494 -15.78 3.56 12.03
CA GLY A 494 -15.03 4.80 12.27
C GLY A 494 -15.82 5.78 13.14
N VAL A 495 -17.11 5.98 12.85
CA VAL A 495 -18.01 6.82 13.67
C VAL A 495 -18.10 6.27 15.09
N LYS A 496 -18.35 4.97 15.28
CA LYS A 496 -18.39 4.34 16.59
C LYS A 496 -17.08 4.54 17.38
N ARG A 497 -15.92 4.48 16.71
CA ARG A 497 -14.63 4.73 17.36
C ARG A 497 -14.50 6.19 17.83
N VAL A 498 -14.92 7.14 17.00
CA VAL A 498 -14.94 8.57 17.36
C VAL A 498 -15.85 8.79 18.58
N GLU A 499 -17.05 8.22 18.57
CA GLU A 499 -18.00 8.34 19.68
C GLU A 499 -17.50 7.60 20.94
N ALA A 500 -16.86 6.45 20.79
CA ALA A 500 -16.19 5.75 21.89
C ALA A 500 -15.03 6.57 22.48
N GLY A 501 -14.39 7.41 21.68
CA GLY A 501 -13.39 8.39 22.12
C GLY A 501 -13.98 9.58 22.89
N GLY A 502 -15.30 9.63 23.08
CA GLY A 502 -15.99 10.67 23.86
C GLY A 502 -16.44 11.88 23.05
N LEU A 503 -16.40 11.82 21.73
CA LEU A 503 -16.93 12.86 20.86
C LEU A 503 -18.35 12.47 20.41
N LYS A 504 -19.31 13.35 20.63
CA LYS A 504 -20.68 13.16 20.16
C LYS A 504 -20.84 13.80 18.78
N LEU A 505 -21.32 13.00 17.81
CA LEU A 505 -21.44 13.41 16.43
C LEU A 505 -22.90 13.55 15.98
N SER A 506 -23.19 14.62 15.25
CA SER A 506 -24.47 14.82 14.56
C SER A 506 -24.23 14.93 13.06
N LYS A 507 -24.76 13.98 12.26
CA LYS A 507 -24.60 14.00 10.82
C LYS A 507 -25.33 15.19 10.21
N LEU A 508 -24.61 16.07 9.50
CA LEU A 508 -25.19 17.22 8.80
C LEU A 508 -25.59 16.88 7.37
N PHE A 509 -24.67 16.31 6.60
CA PHE A 509 -24.95 15.87 5.25
C PHE A 509 -23.93 14.81 4.78
N GLU A 510 -24.26 14.15 3.69
CA GLU A 510 -23.47 13.09 3.10
C GLU A 510 -23.38 13.31 1.58
N GLY A 511 -22.16 13.35 1.06
CA GLY A 511 -21.84 13.24 -0.35
C GLY A 511 -21.58 11.80 -0.75
N ARG A 512 -21.14 11.59 -1.98
CA ARG A 512 -20.77 10.24 -2.46
C ARG A 512 -19.51 9.69 -1.79
N ILE A 513 -18.57 10.59 -1.45
CA ILE A 513 -17.26 10.24 -0.89
C ILE A 513 -17.12 10.73 0.55
N GLN A 514 -17.61 11.93 0.88
CA GLN A 514 -17.46 12.52 2.19
C GLN A 514 -18.78 12.49 2.96
N VAL A 515 -18.67 12.40 4.29
CA VAL A 515 -19.74 12.66 5.22
C VAL A 515 -19.28 13.74 6.20
N VAL A 516 -20.15 14.70 6.46
CA VAL A 516 -19.85 15.82 7.35
C VAL A 516 -20.70 15.69 8.59
N TYR A 517 -20.02 15.71 9.74
CA TYR A 517 -20.64 15.71 11.06
C TYR A 517 -20.32 17.00 11.78
N GLU A 518 -21.25 17.47 12.58
CA GLU A 518 -21.00 18.45 13.64
C GLU A 518 -20.60 17.71 14.91
N ILE A 519 -19.56 18.21 15.58
CA ILE A 519 -19.18 17.73 16.91
C ILE A 519 -20.01 18.48 17.92
N ASP A 520 -20.86 17.78 18.66
CA ASP A 520 -21.62 18.37 19.80
C ASP A 520 -20.62 18.67 20.92
N THR A 521 -20.15 19.90 20.95
CA THR A 521 -19.13 20.34 21.89
C THR A 521 -19.64 20.37 23.34
N ALA A 522 -20.93 20.59 23.56
CA ALA A 522 -21.52 20.59 24.91
C ALA A 522 -21.55 19.17 25.49
N GLN A 523 -22.02 18.19 24.73
CA GLN A 523 -22.06 16.80 25.19
C GLN A 523 -20.64 16.18 25.23
N SER A 524 -19.77 16.52 24.29
CA SER A 524 -18.37 16.08 24.29
C SER A 524 -17.61 16.69 25.50
N ALA A 525 -17.82 17.95 25.82
CA ALA A 525 -17.22 18.59 26.99
C ALA A 525 -17.76 17.99 28.30
N LEU A 526 -19.05 17.63 28.35
CA LEU A 526 -19.65 16.95 29.51
C LEU A 526 -18.98 15.59 29.74
N PHE A 527 -18.74 14.81 28.68
CA PHE A 527 -18.02 13.55 28.78
C PHE A 527 -16.60 13.73 29.35
N GLN A 528 -15.84 14.71 28.86
CA GLN A 528 -14.49 15.02 29.39
C GLN A 528 -14.56 15.52 30.85
N ASN A 529 -15.54 16.33 31.18
CA ASN A 529 -15.73 16.82 32.54
C ASN A 529 -16.09 15.69 33.51
N ILE A 530 -16.93 14.72 33.11
CA ILE A 530 -17.26 13.54 33.95
C ILE A 530 -16.01 12.75 34.26
N ILE A 531 -15.10 12.56 33.27
CA ILE A 531 -13.82 11.90 33.50
C ILE A 531 -12.94 12.68 34.48
N HIS A 532 -12.92 14.01 34.40
CA HIS A 532 -12.05 14.84 35.25
C HIS A 532 -12.65 15.17 36.63
N THR A 533 -13.97 15.24 36.75
CA THR A 533 -14.68 15.70 37.98
C THR A 533 -15.63 14.65 38.54
N GLY A 534 -15.92 13.57 37.84
CA GLY A 534 -16.91 12.56 38.24
C GLY A 534 -16.47 11.71 39.42
N VAL A 535 -17.48 11.15 40.09
CA VAL A 535 -17.28 10.19 41.20
C VAL A 535 -16.68 8.92 40.59
N THR A 536 -15.45 8.62 40.97
CA THR A 536 -14.79 7.39 40.55
C THR A 536 -15.41 6.17 41.24
N GLY A 537 -15.95 5.22 40.49
CA GLY A 537 -16.43 3.95 41.02
C GLY A 537 -15.29 3.08 41.57
N SER A 538 -14.19 3.01 40.87
CA SER A 538 -13.00 2.31 41.35
C SER A 538 -11.72 2.87 40.68
N VAL A 539 -10.60 2.80 41.44
CA VAL A 539 -9.27 3.16 40.93
C VAL A 539 -8.30 2.01 41.24
N THR A 540 -7.67 1.50 40.19
CA THR A 540 -6.56 0.55 40.30
C THR A 540 -5.26 1.24 39.93
N LYS A 541 -4.20 1.06 40.73
CA LYS A 541 -2.87 1.60 40.49
C LYS A 541 -1.84 0.47 40.54
N CYS A 542 -0.76 0.63 39.81
CA CYS A 542 0.39 -0.25 39.84
C CYS A 542 1.65 0.54 39.58
N ASP A 543 2.57 0.53 40.55
CA ASP A 543 3.91 1.15 40.46
C ASP A 543 4.99 0.17 40.02
N PHE A 544 4.61 -1.03 39.66
CA PHE A 544 5.46 -2.15 39.22
C PHE A 544 6.51 -2.63 40.23
N GLU A 545 6.50 -2.16 41.48
CA GLU A 545 7.51 -2.47 42.50
C GLU A 545 7.33 -3.84 43.14
N THR A 546 6.09 -4.29 43.32
CA THR A 546 5.75 -5.49 44.06
C THR A 546 5.47 -6.66 43.13
N VAL A 547 6.12 -7.79 43.39
CA VAL A 547 5.92 -9.04 42.65
C VAL A 547 5.35 -10.08 43.62
N SER A 548 4.47 -10.94 43.12
CA SER A 548 3.89 -12.06 43.88
C SER A 548 4.97 -13.01 44.46
N PRO A 549 4.71 -13.73 45.54
CA PRO A 549 5.68 -14.62 46.15
C PRO A 549 6.20 -15.72 45.24
N ASP A 550 5.40 -16.15 44.24
CA ASP A 550 5.76 -17.13 43.22
C ASP A 550 6.57 -16.50 42.05
N GLY A 551 6.75 -15.17 42.05
CA GLY A 551 7.47 -14.44 41.03
C GLY A 551 6.78 -14.31 39.67
N GLN A 552 5.53 -14.79 39.55
CA GLN A 552 4.82 -14.85 38.25
C GLN A 552 4.06 -13.57 37.94
N TRP A 553 3.59 -12.83 38.94
CA TRP A 553 2.72 -11.68 38.79
C TRP A 553 3.34 -10.39 39.37
N VAL A 554 3.07 -9.28 38.71
CA VAL A 554 3.19 -7.95 39.31
C VAL A 554 1.90 -7.69 40.07
N LEU A 555 2.02 -7.16 41.27
CA LEU A 555 0.84 -6.83 42.09
C LEU A 555 0.46 -5.36 41.94
N SER A 556 -0.85 -5.11 41.93
CA SER A 556 -1.36 -3.75 42.07
C SER A 556 -1.08 -3.21 43.49
N ASN A 557 -1.24 -1.92 43.68
CA ASN A 557 -1.07 -1.29 45.00
C ASN A 557 -2.07 -1.81 46.06
N ASN A 558 -3.09 -2.58 45.64
CA ASN A 558 -4.05 -3.25 46.53
C ASN A 558 -3.67 -4.71 46.83
N GLY A 559 -2.52 -5.17 46.34
CA GLY A 559 -2.04 -6.54 46.54
C GLY A 559 -2.71 -7.61 45.65
N THR A 560 -3.52 -7.20 44.68
CA THR A 560 -4.12 -8.14 43.69
C THR A 560 -3.21 -8.33 42.47
N ASN A 561 -3.28 -9.49 41.82
CA ASN A 561 -2.55 -9.78 40.60
C ASN A 561 -2.94 -8.76 39.52
N PHE A 562 -1.93 -8.06 38.97
CA PHE A 562 -2.13 -7.01 37.99
C PHE A 562 -1.76 -7.50 36.57
N CYS A 563 -0.50 -7.79 36.29
CA CYS A 563 -0.04 -8.33 35.03
C CYS A 563 1.08 -9.36 35.24
N LYS A 564 1.40 -10.13 34.20
CA LYS A 564 2.50 -11.09 34.25
C LYS A 564 3.84 -10.37 34.36
N ASN A 565 4.74 -10.90 35.18
CA ASN A 565 6.11 -10.38 35.39
C ASN A 565 7.04 -10.76 34.21
N SER A 566 6.74 -10.29 32.99
CA SER A 566 7.49 -10.70 31.80
C SER A 566 8.43 -9.64 31.23
N ALA A 567 8.33 -8.39 31.67
CA ALA A 567 9.07 -7.27 31.08
C ALA A 567 9.63 -6.27 32.13
N LEU A 568 9.65 -6.63 33.43
CA LEU A 568 10.18 -5.78 34.49
C LEU A 568 11.70 -5.66 34.41
N VAL A 569 12.19 -4.44 34.57
CA VAL A 569 13.63 -4.09 34.63
C VAL A 569 13.91 -3.10 35.74
N ASN A 570 15.17 -3.01 36.11
CA ASN A 570 15.67 -2.09 37.14
C ASN A 570 16.63 -1.02 36.56
N ASP A 571 16.76 -0.95 35.25
CA ASP A 571 17.71 -0.06 34.58
C ASP A 571 17.21 1.39 34.48
N ARG A 572 15.89 1.60 34.55
CA ARG A 572 15.27 2.91 34.53
C ARG A 572 13.87 2.84 35.14
N ALA A 573 13.56 3.66 36.12
CA ALA A 573 12.25 3.80 36.73
C ALA A 573 11.90 5.27 36.97
N ARG A 574 10.62 5.62 36.92
CA ARG A 574 10.11 6.94 37.25
C ARG A 574 9.97 7.10 38.77
N SER A 575 9.28 6.15 39.39
CA SER A 575 9.17 6.00 40.83
C SER A 575 9.82 4.66 41.23
N GLY A 576 10.14 4.50 42.50
CA GLY A 576 10.72 3.27 43.00
C GLY A 576 12.03 2.82 42.29
N LYS A 577 12.08 1.52 41.91
CA LYS A 577 13.26 0.89 41.31
C LYS A 577 12.95 0.09 40.03
N LYS A 578 11.67 -0.20 39.73
CA LYS A 578 11.26 -1.07 38.63
C LYS A 578 10.36 -0.35 37.65
N SER A 579 10.42 -0.77 36.41
CA SER A 579 9.51 -0.34 35.35
C SER A 579 9.34 -1.45 34.31
N VAL A 580 8.33 -1.32 33.43
CA VAL A 580 8.14 -2.21 32.30
C VAL A 580 8.96 -1.68 31.13
N LYS A 581 9.88 -2.52 30.58
CA LYS A 581 10.67 -2.19 29.39
C LYS A 581 10.18 -2.95 28.21
N LEU A 582 9.84 -2.25 27.15
CA LEU A 582 9.62 -2.85 25.83
C LEU A 582 10.86 -2.62 24.97
N SER A 583 11.32 -3.70 24.32
CA SER A 583 12.42 -3.65 23.36
C SER A 583 11.99 -2.91 22.09
N VAL A 584 12.73 -3.07 21.01
CA VAL A 584 12.41 -2.43 19.74
C VAL A 584 11.26 -3.16 19.04
N PHE A 585 10.52 -2.46 18.23
CA PHE A 585 9.59 -2.86 17.17
C PHE A 585 8.70 -4.09 17.44
N GLY A 586 7.40 -3.85 17.64
CA GLY A 586 6.39 -4.92 17.77
C GLY A 586 6.43 -5.66 19.10
N SER A 587 7.16 -5.16 20.11
CA SER A 587 7.14 -5.75 21.44
C SER A 587 5.93 -5.29 22.24
N TYR A 588 5.34 -6.23 22.97
CA TYR A 588 4.16 -6.04 23.82
C TYR A 588 4.49 -6.30 25.27
N GLY A 589 3.81 -5.64 26.17
CA GLY A 589 3.94 -5.88 27.61
C GLY A 589 2.75 -5.39 28.43
N MET A 590 2.74 -5.66 29.70
CA MET A 590 1.68 -5.30 30.63
C MET A 590 0.30 -5.84 30.17
N ASP A 591 0.15 -7.15 30.22
CA ASP A 591 -1.10 -7.82 29.84
C ASP A 591 -2.10 -7.79 31.01
N TYR A 592 -2.84 -6.66 31.15
CA TYR A 592 -3.85 -6.47 32.19
C TYR A 592 -5.25 -6.70 31.64
N GLU A 593 -6.05 -7.53 32.32
CA GLU A 593 -7.43 -7.83 31.95
C GLU A 593 -8.43 -7.10 32.88
N LEU A 594 -9.26 -6.26 32.30
CA LEU A 594 -10.42 -5.67 32.96
C LEU A 594 -11.63 -6.59 32.79
N SER A 595 -12.30 -6.96 33.86
CA SER A 595 -13.50 -7.79 33.87
C SER A 595 -14.75 -6.98 34.24
N ASP A 596 -15.91 -7.62 34.04
CA ASP A 596 -17.23 -7.06 34.38
C ASP A 596 -17.53 -5.72 33.72
N ILE A 597 -17.13 -5.59 32.44
CA ILE A 597 -17.34 -4.42 31.63
C ILE A 597 -18.80 -4.31 31.21
N LYS A 598 -19.42 -3.15 31.41
CA LYS A 598 -20.78 -2.85 31.00
C LYS A 598 -20.84 -1.75 29.95
N ALA A 599 -21.81 -1.85 29.05
CA ALA A 599 -22.10 -0.79 28.09
C ALA A 599 -22.37 0.55 28.81
N GLY A 600 -21.87 1.63 28.23
CA GLY A 600 -22.01 2.97 28.78
C GLY A 600 -20.99 3.37 29.85
N GLU A 601 -20.21 2.44 30.40
CA GLU A 601 -19.12 2.77 31.33
C GLU A 601 -18.01 3.57 30.70
N MET A 602 -17.39 4.44 31.50
CA MET A 602 -16.29 5.28 31.08
C MET A 602 -15.01 4.92 31.83
N PHE A 603 -13.88 4.97 31.13
CA PHE A 603 -12.57 4.65 31.66
C PHE A 603 -11.57 5.76 31.34
N GLU A 604 -10.68 6.06 32.30
CA GLU A 604 -9.46 6.82 32.09
C GLU A 604 -8.28 5.96 32.54
N ILE A 605 -7.38 5.70 31.62
CA ILE A 605 -6.17 4.94 31.86
C ILE A 605 -4.97 5.87 31.66
N SER A 606 -4.03 5.88 32.55
CA SER A 606 -2.79 6.64 32.38
C SER A 606 -1.57 5.83 32.81
N ILE A 607 -0.45 6.10 32.14
CA ILE A 607 0.86 5.52 32.42
C ILE A 607 1.94 6.52 32.05
N TRP A 608 3.07 6.49 32.75
CA TRP A 608 4.22 7.32 32.39
C TRP A 608 5.17 6.56 31.49
N ARG A 609 5.64 7.20 30.43
CA ARG A 609 6.51 6.66 29.39
C ARG A 609 7.82 7.44 29.35
N SER A 610 8.95 6.74 29.15
CA SER A 610 10.26 7.34 28.88
C SER A 610 10.92 6.65 27.69
N GLY A 611 11.39 7.42 26.72
CA GLY A 611 12.02 6.94 25.50
C GLY A 611 11.17 7.23 24.25
N ASN A 612 11.00 6.23 23.40
CA ASN A 612 10.36 6.38 22.11
C ASN A 612 8.87 6.80 22.19
N GLN A 613 8.49 7.78 21.37
CA GLN A 613 7.11 8.27 21.30
C GLN A 613 6.19 7.40 20.42
N GLU A 614 6.73 6.44 19.66
CA GLU A 614 5.97 5.48 18.85
C GLU A 614 5.48 4.26 19.66
N ALA A 615 5.37 4.40 20.98
CA ALA A 615 4.87 3.37 21.87
C ALA A 615 3.49 3.75 22.43
N PHE A 616 2.56 2.82 22.40
CA PHE A 616 1.13 3.02 22.61
C PHE A 616 0.66 2.36 23.91
N LEU A 617 -0.33 3.00 24.55
CA LEU A 617 -1.24 2.40 25.52
C LEU A 617 -2.50 1.96 24.77
N VAL A 618 -2.87 0.69 24.88
CA VAL A 618 -3.96 0.08 24.09
C VAL A 618 -5.02 -0.53 25.00
N ALA A 619 -6.29 -0.36 24.64
CA ALA A 619 -7.45 -1.05 25.20
C ALA A 619 -8.20 -1.78 24.07
N ALA A 620 -8.37 -3.09 24.16
CA ALA A 620 -9.00 -3.90 23.11
C ALA A 620 -9.85 -5.03 23.68
N ALA A 621 -10.89 -5.44 22.93
CA ALA A 621 -11.71 -6.63 23.23
C ALA A 621 -11.94 -7.45 21.98
N GLY A 622 -11.81 -8.79 22.11
CA GLY A 622 -12.01 -9.72 21.00
C GLY A 622 -11.06 -9.44 19.84
N SER A 623 -11.61 -9.12 18.67
CA SER A 623 -10.86 -8.57 17.53
C SER A 623 -10.90 -7.03 17.55
N ALA A 624 -10.04 -6.39 16.76
CA ALA A 624 -10.04 -4.93 16.60
C ALA A 624 -11.39 -4.37 16.10
N ASP A 625 -12.18 -5.20 15.43
CA ASP A 625 -13.51 -4.85 14.93
C ASP A 625 -14.58 -4.78 16.05
N VAL A 626 -14.33 -5.41 17.20
CA VAL A 626 -15.25 -5.38 18.35
C VAL A 626 -15.04 -4.13 19.18
N PHE A 627 -13.82 -3.90 19.62
CA PHE A 627 -13.42 -2.69 20.36
C PHE A 627 -11.89 -2.55 20.32
N TYR A 628 -11.44 -1.38 19.92
CA TYR A 628 -10.01 -1.06 19.91
C TYR A 628 -9.82 0.45 20.11
N GLN A 629 -9.07 0.82 21.13
CA GLN A 629 -8.65 2.19 21.41
C GLN A 629 -7.17 2.20 21.74
N GLN A 630 -6.44 3.20 21.26
CA GLN A 630 -5.02 3.36 21.58
C GLN A 630 -4.64 4.84 21.66
N ASN A 631 -3.60 5.15 22.44
CA ASN A 631 -2.99 6.48 22.46
C ASN A 631 -1.48 6.39 22.69
N ASN A 632 -0.72 7.24 22.02
CA ASN A 632 0.70 7.49 22.26
C ASN A 632 1.01 8.99 22.55
N GLY A 633 0.00 9.85 22.45
CA GLY A 633 0.10 11.25 22.83
C GLY A 633 0.27 11.41 24.34
N TYR A 634 1.02 12.39 24.79
CA TYR A 634 1.23 12.69 26.22
C TYR A 634 0.61 14.03 26.59
N ILE A 635 0.15 14.11 27.83
CA ILE A 635 -0.52 15.31 28.38
C ILE A 635 0.38 16.08 29.35
N ASP A 636 1.45 15.47 29.86
CA ASP A 636 2.34 16.03 30.86
C ASP A 636 3.74 15.47 30.70
N THR A 637 4.75 16.23 31.12
CA THR A 637 6.16 15.81 31.18
C THR A 637 6.74 16.21 32.51
N ASP A 638 7.24 15.23 33.27
CA ASP A 638 7.87 15.51 34.54
C ASP A 638 9.32 16.02 34.41
N SER A 639 9.89 16.45 35.55
CA SER A 639 11.25 16.99 35.61
C SER A 639 12.36 15.99 35.20
N LYS A 640 12.02 14.69 35.15
CA LYS A 640 12.93 13.61 34.71
C LYS A 640 12.76 13.27 33.24
N GLY A 641 11.88 13.96 32.53
CA GLY A 641 11.57 13.73 31.11
C GLY A 641 10.63 12.55 30.82
N TRP A 642 9.93 12.02 31.84
CA TRP A 642 8.87 11.05 31.65
C TRP A 642 7.60 11.73 31.16
N GLN A 643 6.95 11.15 30.20
CA GLN A 643 5.74 11.64 29.54
C GLN A 643 4.52 10.86 30.00
N LYS A 644 3.48 11.55 30.47
CA LYS A 644 2.23 10.92 30.88
C LYS A 644 1.33 10.67 29.70
N VAL A 645 1.17 9.41 29.30
CA VAL A 645 0.22 8.96 28.28
C VAL A 645 -1.11 8.63 28.94
N THR A 646 -2.21 9.13 28.37
CA THR A 646 -3.57 8.91 28.91
C THR A 646 -4.48 8.43 27.79
N LEU A 647 -5.33 7.43 28.09
CA LEU A 647 -6.33 6.89 27.19
C LEU A 647 -7.70 6.94 27.89
N SER A 648 -8.65 7.71 27.34
CA SER A 648 -10.01 7.84 27.86
C SER A 648 -11.00 7.33 26.83
N PHE A 649 -11.96 6.51 27.26
CA PHE A 649 -12.99 5.97 26.36
C PHE A 649 -14.29 5.59 27.10
N LYS A 650 -15.37 5.51 26.33
CA LYS A 650 -16.68 4.98 26.77
C LYS A 650 -16.94 3.65 26.08
N ILE A 651 -17.49 2.70 26.82
CA ILE A 651 -17.92 1.41 26.27
C ILE A 651 -19.18 1.61 25.43
N PRO A 652 -19.21 1.18 24.16
CA PRO A 652 -20.37 1.34 23.29
C PRO A 652 -21.63 0.63 23.83
N GLU A 653 -22.82 1.17 23.57
CA GLU A 653 -24.09 0.58 24.01
C GLU A 653 -24.36 -0.83 23.46
N GLY A 654 -23.77 -1.18 22.32
CA GLY A 654 -23.88 -2.53 21.73
C GLY A 654 -22.77 -3.51 22.13
N PHE A 655 -21.93 -3.17 23.10
CA PHE A 655 -20.82 -4.01 23.52
C PHE A 655 -21.31 -5.29 24.20
N LYS A 656 -20.89 -6.44 23.68
CA LYS A 656 -21.33 -7.77 24.15
C LYS A 656 -20.28 -8.52 24.95
N GLU A 657 -19.02 -8.09 24.85
CA GLU A 657 -17.92 -8.66 25.60
C GLU A 657 -17.97 -8.16 27.05
N ASN A 658 -17.53 -9.01 28.01
CA ASN A 658 -17.48 -8.61 29.42
C ASN A 658 -16.05 -8.32 29.91
N LYS A 659 -15.09 -8.30 28.97
CA LYS A 659 -13.66 -8.14 29.26
C LYS A 659 -12.99 -7.21 28.27
N LEU A 660 -12.03 -6.43 28.79
CA LEU A 660 -11.08 -5.65 27.98
C LEU A 660 -9.66 -6.01 28.38
N LYS A 661 -8.80 -6.07 27.40
CA LYS A 661 -7.37 -6.25 27.56
C LYS A 661 -6.68 -4.91 27.43
N ILE A 662 -5.91 -4.52 28.45
CA ILE A 662 -5.07 -3.32 28.46
C ILE A 662 -3.63 -3.77 28.31
N TYR A 663 -2.93 -3.21 27.35
CA TYR A 663 -1.53 -3.58 27.10
C TYR A 663 -0.72 -2.42 26.51
N LEU A 664 0.59 -2.55 26.55
CA LEU A 664 1.56 -1.62 25.98
C LEU A 664 2.13 -2.21 24.71
N TRP A 665 2.30 -1.39 23.71
CA TRP A 665 2.84 -1.78 22.41
C TRP A 665 3.90 -0.79 21.93
N ASN A 666 5.13 -1.25 21.69
CA ASN A 666 6.19 -0.44 21.09
C ASN A 666 6.29 -0.72 19.60
N ASN A 667 5.90 0.24 18.78
CA ASN A 667 6.02 0.20 17.33
C ASN A 667 7.30 0.91 16.82
N GLY A 668 8.09 1.49 17.69
CA GLY A 668 9.28 2.24 17.35
C GLY A 668 10.56 1.39 17.29
N ASN A 669 11.62 2.02 16.83
CA ASN A 669 12.93 1.40 16.61
C ASN A 669 13.91 1.54 17.79
N SER A 670 13.45 2.02 18.94
CA SER A 670 14.23 2.15 20.16
C SER A 670 13.46 1.67 21.38
N PRO A 671 14.14 1.25 22.46
CA PRO A 671 13.50 0.81 23.69
C PRO A 671 12.67 1.94 24.34
N VAL A 672 11.64 1.52 25.07
CA VAL A 672 10.77 2.40 25.83
C VAL A 672 10.50 1.79 27.21
N TRP A 673 10.39 2.64 28.22
CA TRP A 673 10.08 2.27 29.60
C TRP A 673 8.74 2.86 30.00
N PHE A 674 7.96 2.11 30.78
CA PHE A 674 6.67 2.51 31.29
C PHE A 674 6.60 2.29 32.80
N ASP A 675 5.97 3.24 33.50
CA ASP A 675 5.87 3.23 34.95
C ASP A 675 4.61 3.92 35.44
N ASP A 676 4.23 3.70 36.71
CA ASP A 676 3.13 4.38 37.42
C ASP A 676 1.79 4.30 36.64
N PHE A 677 1.28 3.09 36.47
CA PHE A 677 -0.01 2.85 35.83
C PHE A 677 -1.17 3.22 36.76
N LYS A 678 -2.20 3.83 36.18
CA LYS A 678 -3.45 4.12 36.85
C LYS A 678 -4.62 3.88 35.90
N ILE A 679 -5.65 3.19 36.38
CA ILE A 679 -6.95 3.11 35.72
C ILE A 679 -8.05 3.58 36.68
N ALA A 680 -8.91 4.47 36.21
CA ALA A 680 -10.11 4.92 36.87
C ALA A 680 -11.34 4.46 36.05
N ARG A 681 -12.30 3.85 36.72
CA ARG A 681 -13.59 3.45 36.17
C ARG A 681 -14.67 4.39 36.71
N TYR A 682 -15.48 4.94 35.83
CA TYR A 682 -16.55 5.84 36.15
C TYR A 682 -17.89 5.18 35.85
N GLU A 683 -18.80 5.14 36.82
CA GLU A 683 -20.14 4.61 36.61
C GLU A 683 -20.97 5.62 35.83
N SER A 684 -21.76 5.11 34.87
CA SER A 684 -22.77 5.93 34.19
C SER A 684 -23.80 6.37 35.23
N SER A 685 -23.85 7.65 35.54
CA SER A 685 -24.98 8.18 36.29
C SER A 685 -26.25 7.88 35.51
N LYS A 686 -27.12 7.03 36.03
CA LYS A 686 -28.48 6.87 35.50
C LYS A 686 -29.14 8.23 35.52
N GLN A 687 -29.30 8.90 34.39
CA GLN A 687 -30.29 9.93 34.17
C GLN A 687 -31.60 9.28 33.79
#